data_9bfada6fd38df30baf4430803a829809
#
_entry.id   9bfada6fd38df30baf4430803a829809
#
_cell.length_a   1.000
_cell.length_b   1.000
_cell.length_c   1.000
_cell.angle_alpha   90.00
_cell.angle_beta   90.00
_cell.angle_gamma   90.00
#
_symmetry.space_group_name_H-M   'P 1'
#
loop_
_entity.id
_entity.type
_entity.pdbx_description
1 polymer ?
#
loop_
_entity_poly.entity_id
_entity_poly.type
_entity_poly.pdbx_seq_one_letter_code
_entity_poly.pdbx_strand_id
1 'polypeptide(L)'
;MFNKIYNIAKKATPSISQTEQTALNAGDNWFEQDIFQGKPDFNKLHSLKKFELTAEEKSFLDNETTELCKLIDDWKINYQDKDLSIEAWKYMREKGFLGLVISKEYGGKGFSAAAHSEVVMKLATKSVTAAITVMVPNSLGPGELLVHYGTDEQKDHYLPRLASGQEIPCFALTGPTAGSDATSLPDYGIVCHVEFNGKKTLGIKLKNINKRYITLAPIATLVGLAFQLQDPDGLLGETGNEGITCALLPYNHKGLEIGRRGFPLGQAFMNGYIKAKDVFIPIDWIIGGQKMAGEGWRMLVECLSIGRAISLPACGTANTLMSAVMTAAYASVREQFKVPIAQFEGVQEKLAETAGLAYIANATRQFTVSAVDSGLRPSVSSAIAKYHLTEMGRTTINNAMDIHGGRAIIMGPNNYLAIPYMATPIGITVEGANIMTRNLMIFGQGAMKCHPYIRNEIESLMNDDEERFITNFKSHFKYMALNGSRTLWYGLSGGFTAPSYPSKFKRYYRYISHMSTAYSYINDISITVLGAGLKRKERLSARLGDIMSYLYMAVAVLKYYKDTGEPQSDDIYVDWSIQHCLYQAQQAMLDLFRNFPNRIFATKMKLFVFPYGKKFRRPSDKLEAQICKSLVSNSDTRQWMKDKCYIPNDDNDPIGRVENAYLASLTTQPIKKKIIDAIKTAKLPKASWQDSIEIALENKIISQQEADIANEMLTKVNNIIQTDEFDDYALGPKNAHPEWQKNSEK
;
A
#
# COMPACT_ATOMS: atom_id res chain seq x y z
N MET A 1 -19.90 8.56 -44.42
CA MET A 1 -20.10 8.90 -43.01
C MET A 1 -18.85 8.53 -42.18
N PHE A 2 -18.37 7.30 -42.27
CA PHE A 2 -17.25 6.80 -41.50
C PHE A 2 -15.90 7.49 -41.81
N ASN A 3 -15.61 7.80 -43.07
CA ASN A 3 -14.41 8.58 -43.46
C ASN A 3 -14.37 9.99 -42.84
N LYS A 4 -15.55 10.62 -42.62
CA LYS A 4 -15.61 11.90 -41.88
C LYS A 4 -15.27 11.70 -40.41
N ILE A 5 -15.72 10.58 -39.81
CA ILE A 5 -15.42 10.25 -38.41
C ILE A 5 -13.91 9.95 -38.27
N TYR A 6 -13.31 9.19 -39.19
CA TYR A 6 -11.88 8.95 -39.22
C TYR A 6 -11.06 10.25 -39.23
N ASN A 7 -11.39 11.16 -40.17
CA ASN A 7 -10.69 12.45 -40.29
C ASN A 7 -10.86 13.35 -39.04
N ILE A 8 -12.03 13.30 -38.38
CA ILE A 8 -12.26 14.02 -37.12
C ILE A 8 -11.43 13.39 -36.00
N ALA A 9 -11.47 12.05 -35.89
CA ALA A 9 -10.72 11.31 -34.89
C ALA A 9 -9.19 11.54 -35.02
N LYS A 10 -8.69 11.48 -36.26
CA LYS A 10 -7.28 11.73 -36.58
C LYS A 10 -6.80 13.12 -36.13
N LYS A 11 -7.63 14.15 -36.36
CA LYS A 11 -7.34 15.53 -35.91
C LYS A 11 -7.46 15.72 -34.41
N ALA A 12 -8.30 14.93 -33.75
CA ALA A 12 -8.55 15.03 -32.31
C ALA A 12 -7.64 14.17 -31.43
N THR A 13 -6.97 13.15 -32.03
CA THR A 13 -6.09 12.24 -31.30
C THR A 13 -4.74 12.93 -31.07
N PRO A 14 -4.30 13.09 -29.82
CA PRO A 14 -2.99 13.65 -29.51
C PRO A 14 -1.89 12.66 -29.91
N SER A 15 -0.73 13.19 -30.27
CA SER A 15 0.48 12.37 -30.39
C SER A 15 0.81 11.75 -29.01
N ILE A 16 1.03 10.46 -28.98
CA ILE A 16 1.54 9.77 -27.81
C ILE A 16 3.07 9.85 -27.87
N SER A 17 3.70 10.35 -26.80
CA SER A 17 5.18 10.38 -26.74
C SER A 17 5.75 8.95 -26.64
N GLN A 18 7.02 8.79 -27.04
CA GLN A 18 7.70 7.49 -26.92
C GLN A 18 7.71 6.95 -25.49
N THR A 19 7.90 7.82 -24.49
CA THR A 19 7.85 7.46 -23.08
C THR A 19 6.45 7.03 -22.62
N GLU A 20 5.39 7.69 -23.10
CA GLU A 20 3.99 7.25 -22.87
C GLU A 20 3.72 5.92 -23.54
N GLN A 21 4.17 5.73 -24.77
CA GLN A 21 4.02 4.45 -25.50
C GLN A 21 4.72 3.30 -24.76
N THR A 22 5.94 3.53 -24.29
CA THR A 22 6.67 2.56 -23.47
C THR A 22 5.90 2.21 -22.19
N ALA A 23 5.38 3.21 -21.48
CA ALA A 23 4.58 2.98 -20.27
C ALA A 23 3.26 2.26 -20.55
N LEU A 24 2.64 2.50 -21.71
CA LEU A 24 1.42 1.80 -22.14
C LEU A 24 1.70 0.36 -22.58
N ASN A 25 2.87 0.09 -23.14
CA ASN A 25 3.26 -1.27 -23.55
C ASN A 25 3.74 -2.10 -22.36
N ALA A 26 4.30 -1.47 -21.33
CA ALA A 26 4.76 -2.14 -20.14
C ALA A 26 3.60 -2.58 -19.23
N GLY A 27 3.71 -3.80 -18.69
CA GLY A 27 2.78 -4.36 -17.71
C GLY A 27 1.52 -5.00 -18.34
N ASP A 28 0.90 -5.83 -17.52
CA ASP A 28 -0.19 -6.73 -17.88
C ASP A 28 -1.49 -6.31 -17.22
N ASN A 29 -2.60 -6.88 -17.72
CA ASN A 29 -3.91 -6.75 -17.11
C ASN A 29 -4.19 -7.95 -16.21
N TRP A 30 -4.88 -7.71 -15.12
CA TRP A 30 -5.44 -8.70 -14.23
C TRP A 30 -6.97 -8.70 -14.35
N PHE A 31 -7.70 -8.95 -13.27
CA PHE A 31 -9.16 -8.98 -13.27
C PHE A 31 -9.82 -7.59 -13.43
N GLU A 32 -9.08 -6.49 -13.26
CA GLU A 32 -9.59 -5.15 -13.53
C GLU A 32 -10.03 -4.97 -14.98
N GLN A 33 -9.49 -5.76 -15.90
CA GLN A 33 -9.93 -5.77 -17.31
C GLN A 33 -11.38 -6.24 -17.42
N ASP A 34 -11.77 -7.32 -16.75
CA ASP A 34 -13.14 -7.86 -16.76
C ASP A 34 -14.12 -6.83 -16.18
N ILE A 35 -13.71 -6.11 -15.13
CA ILE A 35 -14.49 -5.03 -14.52
C ILE A 35 -14.62 -3.86 -15.51
N PHE A 36 -13.53 -3.45 -16.13
CA PHE A 36 -13.52 -2.34 -17.08
C PHE A 36 -14.43 -2.61 -18.28
N GLN A 37 -14.44 -3.84 -18.78
CA GLN A 37 -15.24 -4.28 -19.91
C GLN A 37 -16.73 -4.48 -19.59
N GLY A 38 -17.14 -4.34 -18.33
CA GLY A 38 -18.53 -4.47 -17.90
C GLY A 38 -19.07 -5.90 -17.93
N LYS A 39 -18.19 -6.89 -17.89
CA LYS A 39 -18.54 -8.33 -17.93
C LYS A 39 -17.64 -9.15 -17.01
N PRO A 40 -17.68 -8.91 -15.68
CA PRO A 40 -16.88 -9.69 -14.77
C PRO A 40 -17.26 -11.18 -14.83
N ASP A 41 -16.30 -12.03 -15.15
CA ASP A 41 -16.45 -13.49 -15.12
C ASP A 41 -16.03 -14.01 -13.74
N PHE A 42 -17.02 -14.35 -12.92
CA PHE A 42 -16.76 -14.81 -11.57
C PHE A 42 -16.27 -16.27 -11.50
N ASN A 43 -16.48 -17.09 -12.53
CA ASN A 43 -15.86 -18.43 -12.60
C ASN A 43 -14.35 -18.25 -12.83
N LYS A 44 -13.96 -17.40 -13.79
CA LYS A 44 -12.56 -16.98 -13.99
C LYS A 44 -11.98 -16.42 -12.70
N LEU A 45 -12.69 -15.49 -12.03
CA LEU A 45 -12.23 -14.92 -10.75
C LEU A 45 -11.81 -15.99 -9.75
N HIS A 46 -12.69 -16.96 -9.50
CA HIS A 46 -12.45 -18.00 -8.50
C HIS A 46 -11.46 -19.08 -8.95
N SER A 47 -11.12 -19.16 -10.25
CA SER A 47 -10.06 -20.02 -10.78
C SER A 47 -8.67 -19.37 -10.75
N LEU A 48 -8.57 -18.05 -10.53
CA LEU A 48 -7.29 -17.36 -10.44
C LEU A 48 -6.46 -17.90 -9.26
N LYS A 49 -5.13 -17.81 -9.40
CA LYS A 49 -4.17 -18.24 -8.38
C LYS A 49 -4.53 -17.70 -7.00
N LYS A 50 -4.53 -18.57 -6.01
CA LYS A 50 -4.67 -18.17 -4.61
C LYS A 50 -3.38 -17.57 -4.07
N PHE A 51 -3.53 -16.75 -3.06
CA PHE A 51 -2.41 -16.26 -2.26
C PHE A 51 -2.01 -17.35 -1.26
N GLU A 52 -0.89 -17.99 -1.49
CA GLU A 52 -0.41 -19.09 -0.66
C GLU A 52 1.11 -18.99 -0.47
N LEU A 53 1.58 -19.39 0.70
CA LEU A 53 2.99 -19.51 1.02
C LEU A 53 3.41 -20.97 0.96
N THR A 54 4.60 -21.24 0.47
CA THR A 54 5.22 -22.56 0.64
C THR A 54 5.57 -22.82 2.10
N ALA A 55 5.85 -24.07 2.45
CA ALA A 55 6.24 -24.43 3.83
C ALA A 55 7.52 -23.71 4.27
N GLU A 56 8.50 -23.52 3.37
CA GLU A 56 9.73 -22.78 3.63
C GLU A 56 9.46 -21.29 3.90
N GLU A 57 8.64 -20.66 3.05
CA GLU A 57 8.25 -19.25 3.20
C GLU A 57 7.46 -19.01 4.50
N LYS A 58 6.55 -19.92 4.82
CA LYS A 58 5.80 -19.85 6.06
C LYS A 58 6.72 -20.02 7.27
N SER A 59 7.65 -20.97 7.24
CA SER A 59 8.66 -21.14 8.30
C SER A 59 9.49 -19.89 8.50
N PHE A 60 9.95 -19.25 7.41
CA PHE A 60 10.72 -18.00 7.48
C PHE A 60 9.90 -16.85 8.07
N LEU A 61 8.62 -16.75 7.72
CA LEU A 61 7.72 -15.75 8.27
C LEU A 61 7.48 -15.96 9.77
N ASP A 62 7.27 -17.22 10.18
CA ASP A 62 6.91 -17.56 11.55
C ASP A 62 8.13 -17.52 12.49
N ASN A 63 9.32 -17.86 12.01
CA ASN A 63 10.54 -17.96 12.82
C ASN A 63 11.46 -16.75 12.57
N GLU A 64 12.14 -16.67 11.41
CA GLU A 64 13.18 -15.66 11.16
C GLU A 64 12.62 -14.23 11.22
N THR A 65 11.46 -14.01 10.63
CA THR A 65 10.83 -12.67 10.66
C THR A 65 10.38 -12.31 12.07
N THR A 66 9.89 -13.26 12.85
CA THR A 66 9.51 -13.05 14.25
C THR A 66 10.74 -12.74 15.11
N GLU A 67 11.87 -13.46 14.92
CA GLU A 67 13.10 -13.19 15.65
C GLU A 67 13.67 -11.81 15.30
N LEU A 68 13.64 -11.41 14.03
CA LEU A 68 14.02 -10.05 13.65
C LEU A 68 13.17 -9.00 14.37
N CYS A 69 11.85 -9.19 14.45
CA CYS A 69 10.96 -8.28 15.18
C CYS A 69 11.32 -8.17 16.67
N LYS A 70 11.78 -9.25 17.32
CA LYS A 70 12.24 -9.22 18.73
C LYS A 70 13.49 -8.38 18.92
N LEU A 71 14.39 -8.32 17.93
CA LEU A 71 15.63 -7.53 17.98
C LEU A 71 15.38 -6.02 17.79
N ILE A 72 14.14 -5.60 17.49
CA ILE A 72 13.81 -4.23 17.13
C ILE A 72 13.15 -3.51 18.30
N ASP A 73 13.80 -2.45 18.76
CA ASP A 73 13.23 -1.41 19.62
C ASP A 73 13.00 -0.15 18.78
N ASP A 74 11.75 0.10 18.38
CA ASP A 74 11.43 1.16 17.45
C ASP A 74 11.64 2.57 18.04
N TRP A 75 11.46 2.74 19.36
CA TRP A 75 11.78 3.99 20.05
C TRP A 75 13.28 4.28 20.01
N LYS A 76 14.09 3.30 20.40
CA LYS A 76 15.55 3.43 20.44
C LYS A 76 16.10 3.74 19.04
N ILE A 77 15.63 3.02 18.02
CA ILE A 77 16.02 3.22 16.62
C ILE A 77 15.73 4.64 16.17
N ASN A 78 14.50 5.16 16.41
CA ASN A 78 14.10 6.45 15.85
C ASN A 78 14.56 7.66 16.66
N TYR A 79 14.77 7.52 17.97
CA TYR A 79 15.08 8.67 18.85
C TYR A 79 16.48 8.65 19.45
N GLN A 80 17.11 7.51 19.59
CA GLN A 80 18.45 7.39 20.17
C GLN A 80 19.51 7.07 19.11
N ASP A 81 19.48 5.86 18.53
CA ASP A 81 20.54 5.34 17.66
C ASP A 81 20.49 5.91 16.24
N LYS A 82 19.31 6.31 15.76
CA LYS A 82 19.05 6.75 14.40
C LYS A 82 19.39 5.70 13.32
N ASP A 83 19.45 4.44 13.71
CA ASP A 83 19.68 3.28 12.84
C ASP A 83 19.16 2.02 13.53
N LEU A 84 19.05 0.93 12.76
CA LEU A 84 18.85 -0.40 13.31
C LEU A 84 20.08 -0.82 14.11
N SER A 85 19.87 -1.67 15.12
CA SER A 85 20.98 -2.19 15.92
C SER A 85 21.96 -3.03 15.08
N ILE A 86 23.19 -3.14 15.53
CA ILE A 86 24.22 -3.98 14.87
C ILE A 86 23.74 -5.44 14.79
N GLU A 87 23.08 -5.93 15.82
CA GLU A 87 22.51 -7.26 15.90
C GLU A 87 21.41 -7.47 14.85
N ALA A 88 20.52 -6.49 14.68
CA ALA A 88 19.46 -6.55 13.66
C ALA A 88 20.06 -6.56 12.24
N TRP A 89 21.06 -5.70 11.95
CA TRP A 89 21.78 -5.70 10.69
C TRP A 89 22.48 -7.03 10.39
N LYS A 90 23.19 -7.58 11.39
CA LYS A 90 23.87 -8.87 11.29
C LYS A 90 22.86 -9.98 11.00
N TYR A 91 21.77 -10.03 11.77
CA TYR A 91 20.73 -11.02 11.61
C TYR A 91 20.06 -10.96 10.22
N MET A 92 19.73 -9.76 9.73
CA MET A 92 19.16 -9.58 8.40
C MET A 92 20.07 -10.14 7.29
N ARG A 93 21.38 -9.90 7.37
CA ARG A 93 22.37 -10.43 6.42
C ARG A 93 22.46 -11.94 6.51
N GLU A 94 22.68 -12.49 7.69
CA GLU A 94 22.85 -13.93 7.92
C GLU A 94 21.61 -14.74 7.53
N LYS A 95 20.42 -14.20 7.71
CA LYS A 95 19.16 -14.87 7.37
C LYS A 95 18.67 -14.59 5.95
N GLY A 96 19.32 -13.71 5.21
CA GLY A 96 19.04 -13.43 3.80
C GLY A 96 17.82 -12.53 3.54
N PHE A 97 17.48 -11.64 4.47
CA PHE A 97 16.39 -10.68 4.28
C PHE A 97 16.62 -9.71 3.13
N LEU A 98 17.87 -9.45 2.75
CA LEU A 98 18.21 -8.54 1.66
C LEU A 98 18.11 -9.17 0.27
N GLY A 99 17.97 -10.49 0.20
CA GLY A 99 17.87 -11.26 -1.04
C GLY A 99 16.67 -12.21 -1.09
N LEU A 100 15.52 -11.79 -0.58
CA LEU A 100 14.29 -12.62 -0.55
C LEU A 100 13.88 -13.08 -1.95
N VAL A 101 13.89 -12.17 -2.93
CA VAL A 101 13.44 -12.42 -4.30
C VAL A 101 14.54 -12.89 -5.26
N ILE A 102 15.80 -12.74 -4.89
CA ILE A 102 16.91 -13.25 -5.67
C ILE A 102 16.87 -14.79 -5.68
N SER A 103 17.08 -15.39 -6.87
CA SER A 103 16.98 -16.84 -7.01
C SER A 103 18.02 -17.59 -6.16
N LYS A 104 17.72 -18.83 -5.82
CA LYS A 104 18.61 -19.72 -5.06
C LYS A 104 19.93 -20.00 -5.79
N GLU A 105 19.94 -19.94 -7.12
CA GLU A 105 21.11 -20.06 -7.97
C GLU A 105 22.18 -19.01 -7.61
N TYR A 106 21.75 -17.79 -7.31
CA TYR A 106 22.61 -16.68 -6.87
C TYR A 106 22.69 -16.53 -5.34
N GLY A 107 22.32 -17.56 -4.59
CA GLY A 107 22.40 -17.56 -3.13
C GLY A 107 21.29 -16.79 -2.41
N GLY A 108 20.26 -16.33 -3.12
CA GLY A 108 19.07 -15.72 -2.54
C GLY A 108 18.08 -16.76 -2.02
N LYS A 109 16.92 -16.28 -1.55
CA LYS A 109 15.84 -17.15 -1.05
C LYS A 109 14.95 -17.68 -2.18
N GLY A 110 14.81 -16.97 -3.29
CA GLY A 110 13.90 -17.30 -4.38
C GLY A 110 12.44 -17.34 -3.93
N PHE A 111 12.06 -16.46 -2.99
CA PHE A 111 10.73 -16.41 -2.44
C PHE A 111 9.73 -15.74 -3.38
N SER A 112 8.47 -16.14 -3.25
CA SER A 112 7.35 -15.57 -3.99
C SER A 112 7.07 -14.12 -3.61
N ALA A 113 6.31 -13.42 -4.45
CA ALA A 113 5.80 -12.10 -4.12
C ALA A 113 4.88 -12.12 -2.89
N ALA A 114 4.16 -13.24 -2.68
CA ALA A 114 3.35 -13.46 -1.48
C ALA A 114 4.22 -13.47 -0.22
N ALA A 115 5.32 -14.19 -0.21
CA ALA A 115 6.23 -14.25 0.93
C ALA A 115 6.89 -12.89 1.20
N HIS A 116 7.38 -12.21 0.16
CA HIS A 116 7.93 -10.86 0.28
C HIS A 116 6.90 -9.90 0.90
N SER A 117 5.66 -9.93 0.40
CA SER A 117 4.57 -9.09 0.93
C SER A 117 4.24 -9.38 2.40
N GLU A 118 4.21 -10.66 2.82
CA GLU A 118 3.93 -11.03 4.22
C GLU A 118 5.09 -10.64 5.15
N VAL A 119 6.35 -10.83 4.72
CA VAL A 119 7.54 -10.43 5.50
C VAL A 119 7.54 -8.92 5.72
N VAL A 120 7.38 -8.13 4.65
CA VAL A 120 7.33 -6.66 4.76
C VAL A 120 6.17 -6.22 5.64
N MET A 121 4.98 -6.81 5.47
CA MET A 121 3.81 -6.49 6.27
C MET A 121 4.04 -6.78 7.76
N LYS A 122 4.57 -7.96 8.11
CA LYS A 122 4.85 -8.32 9.50
C LYS A 122 5.89 -7.40 10.13
N LEU A 123 6.98 -7.08 9.42
CA LEU A 123 7.97 -6.10 9.88
C LEU A 123 7.36 -4.72 10.09
N ALA A 124 6.50 -4.26 9.17
CA ALA A 124 5.85 -2.96 9.27
C ALA A 124 4.90 -2.85 10.48
N THR A 125 4.38 -3.97 10.99
CA THR A 125 3.60 -3.98 12.23
C THR A 125 4.46 -3.76 13.49
N LYS A 126 5.78 -3.94 13.40
CA LYS A 126 6.73 -3.67 14.49
C LYS A 126 7.50 -2.38 14.27
N SER A 127 8.06 -2.18 13.06
CA SER A 127 8.87 -1.01 12.73
C SER A 127 8.82 -0.70 11.24
N VAL A 128 8.43 0.52 10.92
CA VAL A 128 8.48 1.04 9.54
C VAL A 128 9.92 1.12 9.04
N THR A 129 10.88 1.46 9.91
CA THR A 129 12.32 1.51 9.58
C THR A 129 12.84 0.14 9.12
N ALA A 130 12.52 -0.92 9.85
CA ALA A 130 12.92 -2.27 9.48
C ALA A 130 12.24 -2.74 8.18
N ALA A 131 10.94 -2.48 8.04
CA ALA A 131 10.20 -2.83 6.84
C ALA A 131 10.78 -2.16 5.58
N ILE A 132 11.07 -0.85 5.62
CA ILE A 132 11.67 -0.12 4.51
C ILE A 132 13.09 -0.62 4.20
N THR A 133 13.88 -0.95 5.21
CA THR A 133 15.24 -1.48 5.03
C THR A 133 15.23 -2.80 4.27
N VAL A 134 14.30 -3.71 4.56
CA VAL A 134 14.15 -5.00 3.86
C VAL A 134 13.46 -4.82 2.50
N MET A 135 12.48 -3.94 2.40
CA MET A 135 11.66 -3.74 1.21
C MET A 135 12.48 -3.26 0.00
N VAL A 136 13.40 -2.31 0.20
CA VAL A 136 14.09 -1.65 -0.92
C VAL A 136 15.02 -2.57 -1.68
N PRO A 137 15.89 -3.39 -1.07
CA PRO A 137 16.70 -4.36 -1.81
C PRO A 137 15.87 -5.36 -2.63
N ASN A 138 14.68 -5.69 -2.16
CA ASN A 138 13.82 -6.71 -2.74
C ASN A 138 12.79 -6.19 -3.76
N SER A 139 12.64 -4.88 -3.96
CA SER A 139 11.61 -4.33 -4.87
C SER A 139 12.01 -3.07 -5.64
N LEU A 140 12.88 -2.24 -5.08
CA LEU A 140 13.24 -0.94 -5.64
C LEU A 140 14.75 -0.77 -5.84
N GLY A 141 15.52 -1.79 -5.57
CA GLY A 141 16.97 -1.82 -5.77
C GLY A 141 17.37 -2.25 -7.19
N PRO A 142 18.64 -2.12 -7.53
CA PRO A 142 19.16 -2.60 -8.83
C PRO A 142 19.07 -4.12 -9.00
N GLY A 143 18.81 -4.88 -7.93
CA GLY A 143 18.70 -6.34 -7.99
C GLY A 143 17.63 -6.82 -8.98
N GLU A 144 16.43 -6.24 -8.93
CA GLU A 144 15.34 -6.56 -9.87
C GLU A 144 15.70 -6.22 -11.32
N LEU A 145 16.36 -5.07 -11.52
CA LEU A 145 16.84 -4.67 -12.85
C LEU A 145 17.91 -5.63 -13.38
N LEU A 146 18.82 -6.07 -12.50
CA LEU A 146 19.87 -7.05 -12.87
C LEU A 146 19.28 -8.40 -13.26
N VAL A 147 18.33 -8.92 -12.49
CA VAL A 147 17.68 -10.20 -12.78
C VAL A 147 17.08 -10.20 -14.18
N HIS A 148 16.40 -9.12 -14.57
CA HIS A 148 15.70 -9.05 -15.86
C HIS A 148 16.57 -8.58 -17.03
N TYR A 149 17.52 -7.67 -16.79
CA TYR A 149 18.23 -6.97 -17.86
C TYR A 149 19.75 -7.05 -17.78
N GLY A 150 20.32 -7.45 -16.65
CA GLY A 150 21.77 -7.56 -16.47
C GLY A 150 22.41 -8.53 -17.49
N THR A 151 23.65 -8.26 -17.88
CA THR A 151 24.47 -9.28 -18.58
C THR A 151 24.76 -10.44 -17.62
N ASP A 152 25.17 -11.59 -18.15
CA ASP A 152 25.51 -12.74 -17.31
C ASP A 152 26.64 -12.40 -16.33
N GLU A 153 27.67 -11.65 -16.81
CA GLU A 153 28.77 -11.18 -15.96
C GLU A 153 28.28 -10.25 -14.85
N GLN A 154 27.33 -9.35 -15.14
CA GLN A 154 26.77 -8.49 -14.14
C GLN A 154 25.94 -9.28 -13.11
N LYS A 155 25.14 -10.26 -13.55
CA LYS A 155 24.37 -11.13 -12.67
C LYS A 155 25.25 -11.95 -11.76
N ASP A 156 26.24 -12.64 -12.33
CA ASP A 156 27.18 -13.50 -11.60
C ASP A 156 28.00 -12.70 -10.56
N HIS A 157 28.34 -11.45 -10.91
CA HIS A 157 29.09 -10.60 -9.99
C HIS A 157 28.24 -10.00 -8.87
N TYR A 158 27.09 -9.42 -9.20
CA TYR A 158 26.34 -8.61 -8.24
C TYR A 158 25.26 -9.37 -7.48
N LEU A 159 24.53 -10.32 -8.11
CA LEU A 159 23.40 -10.96 -7.45
C LEU A 159 23.79 -11.76 -6.20
N PRO A 160 24.89 -12.55 -6.16
CA PRO A 160 25.31 -13.23 -4.94
C PRO A 160 25.71 -12.26 -3.82
N ARG A 161 26.32 -11.12 -4.18
CA ARG A 161 26.78 -10.11 -3.23
C ARG A 161 25.60 -9.32 -2.64
N LEU A 162 24.58 -9.06 -3.45
CA LEU A 162 23.30 -8.47 -3.00
C LEU A 162 22.52 -9.45 -2.11
N ALA A 163 22.44 -10.72 -2.50
CA ALA A 163 21.74 -11.76 -1.74
C ALA A 163 22.33 -11.96 -0.33
N SER A 164 23.67 -11.97 -0.23
CA SER A 164 24.38 -12.09 1.05
C SER A 164 24.43 -10.80 1.87
N GLY A 165 24.02 -9.67 1.28
CA GLY A 165 24.16 -8.35 1.92
C GLY A 165 25.61 -7.85 1.99
N GLN A 166 26.53 -8.45 1.20
CA GLN A 166 27.87 -7.89 0.99
C GLN A 166 27.78 -6.55 0.28
N GLU A 167 26.88 -6.44 -0.69
CA GLU A 167 26.49 -5.17 -1.30
C GLU A 167 25.12 -4.73 -0.79
N ILE A 168 25.02 -3.46 -0.40
CA ILE A 168 23.77 -2.79 -0.04
C ILE A 168 23.37 -1.88 -1.21
N PRO A 169 22.25 -2.14 -1.89
CA PRO A 169 21.87 -1.37 -3.06
C PRO A 169 21.08 -0.11 -2.68
N CYS A 170 21.19 0.92 -3.52
CA CYS A 170 20.19 1.98 -3.59
C CYS A 170 19.87 2.31 -5.06
N PHE A 171 18.74 2.98 -5.32
CA PHE A 171 18.38 3.38 -6.68
C PHE A 171 18.11 4.90 -6.77
N ALA A 172 18.98 5.59 -7.50
CA ALA A 172 19.03 7.04 -7.62
C ALA A 172 18.24 7.52 -8.86
N LEU A 173 16.92 7.75 -8.69
CA LEU A 173 16.04 8.25 -9.73
C LEU A 173 15.68 9.74 -9.50
N THR A 174 15.05 10.04 -8.36
CA THR A 174 14.44 11.34 -8.07
C THR A 174 15.47 12.44 -7.83
N GLY A 175 15.26 13.59 -8.46
CA GLY A 175 16.06 14.80 -8.29
C GLY A 175 15.24 16.00 -7.79
N PRO A 176 15.84 17.18 -7.64
CA PRO A 176 15.16 18.39 -7.18
C PRO A 176 13.98 18.83 -8.04
N THR A 177 14.08 18.67 -9.35
CA THR A 177 13.11 19.15 -10.35
C THR A 177 12.34 18.02 -11.04
N ALA A 178 12.72 16.75 -10.83
CA ALA A 178 12.10 15.58 -11.42
C ALA A 178 11.65 14.62 -10.32
N GLY A 179 10.40 14.72 -9.90
CA GLY A 179 9.74 13.84 -8.94
C GLY A 179 8.66 13.01 -9.61
N SER A 180 7.41 13.50 -9.60
CA SER A 180 6.29 12.85 -10.29
C SER A 180 6.47 12.78 -11.80
N ASP A 181 7.12 13.78 -12.40
CA ASP A 181 7.59 13.74 -13.77
C ASP A 181 8.99 13.16 -13.84
N ALA A 182 9.06 11.84 -13.67
CA ALA A 182 10.32 11.11 -13.60
C ALA A 182 11.07 11.07 -14.95
N THR A 183 10.41 11.40 -16.05
CA THR A 183 11.03 11.45 -17.39
C THR A 183 11.77 12.75 -17.68
N SER A 184 11.47 13.81 -16.94
CA SER A 184 12.11 15.12 -17.09
C SER A 184 13.38 15.26 -16.25
N LEU A 185 14.21 14.23 -16.20
CA LEU A 185 15.49 14.23 -15.48
C LEU A 185 16.44 15.29 -16.09
N PRO A 186 16.93 16.26 -15.28
CA PRO A 186 17.93 17.20 -15.73
C PRO A 186 19.36 16.63 -15.68
N ASP A 187 19.53 15.51 -15.03
CA ASP A 187 20.81 14.82 -14.92
C ASP A 187 21.13 14.12 -16.23
N TYR A 188 22.33 14.29 -16.76
CA TYR A 188 22.71 13.66 -18.02
C TYR A 188 24.15 13.18 -18.02
N GLY A 189 24.46 12.28 -18.94
CA GLY A 189 25.80 11.79 -19.25
C GLY A 189 26.09 11.92 -20.72
N ILE A 190 27.34 12.21 -21.06
CA ILE A 190 27.82 12.33 -22.44
C ILE A 190 28.76 11.15 -22.73
N VAL A 191 28.49 10.43 -23.81
CA VAL A 191 29.37 9.35 -24.28
C VAL A 191 30.71 9.93 -24.74
N CYS A 192 31.80 9.36 -24.28
CA CYS A 192 33.15 9.83 -24.62
C CYS A 192 34.22 8.74 -24.39
N HIS A 193 35.41 8.98 -24.93
CA HIS A 193 36.57 8.19 -24.57
C HIS A 193 37.40 8.94 -23.52
N VAL A 194 37.81 8.22 -22.47
CA VAL A 194 38.71 8.73 -21.42
C VAL A 194 39.75 7.68 -21.09
N GLU A 195 40.92 8.11 -20.66
CA GLU A 195 41.91 7.21 -20.07
C GLU A 195 41.44 6.78 -18.68
N PHE A 196 41.03 5.52 -18.56
CA PHE A 196 40.54 4.94 -17.33
C PHE A 196 41.36 3.70 -16.99
N ASN A 197 41.97 3.69 -15.80
CA ASN A 197 42.88 2.61 -15.36
C ASN A 197 44.02 2.30 -16.37
N GLY A 198 44.57 3.36 -16.98
CA GLY A 198 45.68 3.26 -17.93
C GLY A 198 45.31 2.75 -19.35
N LYS A 199 43.99 2.72 -19.67
CA LYS A 199 43.47 2.31 -20.98
C LYS A 199 42.49 3.34 -21.52
N LYS A 200 42.59 3.60 -22.86
CA LYS A 200 41.54 4.42 -23.52
C LYS A 200 40.23 3.61 -23.51
N THR A 201 39.26 4.06 -22.70
CA THR A 201 38.01 3.38 -22.44
C THR A 201 36.83 4.21 -22.96
N LEU A 202 35.92 3.56 -23.67
CA LEU A 202 34.61 4.13 -23.99
C LEU A 202 33.77 4.14 -22.75
N GLY A 203 33.10 5.23 -22.49
CA GLY A 203 32.22 5.37 -21.31
C GLY A 203 31.41 6.65 -21.34
N ILE A 204 30.96 7.06 -20.20
CA ILE A 204 30.00 8.13 -20.03
C ILE A 204 30.55 9.14 -19.02
N LYS A 205 30.61 10.40 -19.38
CA LYS A 205 30.92 11.50 -18.46
C LYS A 205 29.62 12.04 -17.87
N LEU A 206 29.32 11.68 -16.62
CA LEU A 206 28.14 12.13 -15.89
C LEU A 206 28.23 13.62 -15.57
N LYS A 207 27.15 14.36 -15.85
CA LYS A 207 27.05 15.80 -15.66
C LYS A 207 25.95 16.14 -14.67
N ASN A 208 26.30 16.97 -13.67
CA ASN A 208 25.36 17.59 -12.75
C ASN A 208 24.35 16.63 -12.07
N ILE A 209 24.80 15.41 -11.76
CA ILE A 209 23.97 14.45 -11.02
C ILE A 209 23.64 15.03 -9.66
N ASN A 210 22.33 15.13 -9.35
CA ASN A 210 21.85 15.65 -8.08
C ASN A 210 20.57 14.91 -7.68
N LYS A 211 20.73 13.83 -6.95
CA LYS A 211 19.64 12.97 -6.51
C LYS A 211 19.34 13.18 -5.03
N ARG A 212 18.05 13.04 -4.66
CA ARG A 212 17.57 13.18 -3.28
C ARG A 212 16.48 12.16 -2.96
N TYR A 213 16.22 12.00 -1.66
CA TYR A 213 15.24 11.03 -1.16
C TYR A 213 15.59 9.57 -1.46
N ILE A 214 16.89 9.28 -1.62
CA ILE A 214 17.34 7.95 -2.03
C ILE A 214 17.47 7.07 -0.79
N THR A 215 16.57 6.10 -0.69
CA THR A 215 16.55 5.14 0.42
C THR A 215 17.78 4.26 0.33
N LEU A 216 18.40 3.97 1.47
CA LEU A 216 19.66 3.29 1.68
C LEU A 216 20.91 4.03 1.16
N ALA A 217 20.82 5.15 0.46
CA ALA A 217 21.99 5.86 -0.07
C ALA A 217 23.09 6.12 0.99
N PRO A 218 22.82 6.51 2.24
CA PRO A 218 23.87 6.78 3.22
C PRO A 218 24.79 5.59 3.51
N ILE A 219 24.31 4.36 3.31
CA ILE A 219 25.04 3.10 3.58
C ILE A 219 25.21 2.24 2.34
N ALA A 220 24.73 2.71 1.19
CA ALA A 220 24.80 1.93 -0.05
C ALA A 220 26.25 1.71 -0.47
N THR A 221 26.54 0.50 -0.91
CA THR A 221 27.81 0.11 -1.53
C THR A 221 27.69 0.00 -3.04
N LEU A 222 26.46 -0.17 -3.56
CA LEU A 222 26.13 -0.22 -4.97
C LEU A 222 25.00 0.75 -5.29
N VAL A 223 25.26 1.70 -6.19
CA VAL A 223 24.30 2.72 -6.61
C VAL A 223 23.77 2.37 -8.00
N GLY A 224 22.47 2.09 -8.13
CA GLY A 224 21.77 2.17 -9.41
C GLY A 224 21.44 3.63 -9.70
N LEU A 225 21.85 4.15 -10.83
CA LEU A 225 21.68 5.55 -11.23
C LEU A 225 20.92 5.65 -12.55
N ALA A 226 19.84 6.45 -12.57
CA ALA A 226 19.13 6.83 -13.79
C ALA A 226 19.50 8.26 -14.22
N PHE A 227 19.80 8.47 -15.51
CA PHE A 227 20.16 9.74 -16.11
C PHE A 227 19.83 9.77 -17.61
N GLN A 228 19.76 10.94 -18.22
CA GLN A 228 19.64 11.09 -19.68
C GLN A 228 21.00 10.82 -20.35
N LEU A 229 21.04 9.97 -21.34
CA LEU A 229 22.28 9.68 -22.10
C LEU A 229 22.27 10.46 -23.41
N GLN A 230 23.40 11.07 -23.73
CA GLN A 230 23.66 11.82 -24.97
C GLN A 230 24.90 11.29 -25.66
N ASP A 231 24.80 11.05 -26.96
CA ASP A 231 25.93 10.65 -27.82
C ASP A 231 26.08 11.62 -28.99
N PRO A 232 26.61 12.83 -28.75
CA PRO A 232 26.76 13.82 -29.81
C PRO A 232 27.75 13.44 -30.90
N ASP A 233 28.71 12.57 -30.58
CA ASP A 233 29.77 12.13 -31.50
C ASP A 233 29.44 10.81 -32.20
N GLY A 234 28.30 10.17 -31.93
CA GLY A 234 27.87 8.91 -32.54
C GLY A 234 28.74 7.70 -32.18
N LEU A 235 29.34 7.71 -31.00
CA LEU A 235 30.26 6.64 -30.56
C LEU A 235 29.56 5.31 -30.28
N LEU A 236 28.24 5.34 -30.12
CA LEU A 236 27.41 4.13 -29.97
C LEU A 236 26.76 3.66 -31.27
N GLY A 237 26.87 4.45 -32.35
CA GLY A 237 26.39 4.12 -33.70
C GLY A 237 25.54 5.20 -34.35
N GLU A 238 24.69 5.90 -33.59
CA GLU A 238 23.88 7.00 -34.04
C GLU A 238 24.12 8.24 -33.19
N THR A 239 24.01 9.42 -33.77
CA THR A 239 24.17 10.68 -33.03
C THR A 239 22.85 11.10 -32.40
N GLY A 240 22.87 11.56 -31.12
CA GLY A 240 21.72 12.18 -30.54
C GLY A 240 21.52 11.99 -29.05
N ASN A 241 20.26 11.96 -28.69
CA ASN A 241 19.79 11.68 -27.33
C ASN A 241 19.28 10.23 -27.25
N GLU A 242 20.05 9.39 -26.60
CA GLU A 242 19.73 7.96 -26.46
C GLU A 242 18.55 7.73 -25.47
N GLY A 243 18.23 8.69 -24.62
CA GLY A 243 17.18 8.58 -23.62
C GLY A 243 17.66 8.21 -22.22
N ILE A 244 16.70 7.88 -21.36
CA ILE A 244 17.01 7.49 -19.98
C ILE A 244 17.79 6.17 -19.97
N THR A 245 18.92 6.19 -19.25
CA THR A 245 19.81 5.04 -19.12
C THR A 245 20.04 4.74 -17.65
N CYS A 246 20.14 3.46 -17.30
CA CYS A 246 20.42 2.98 -15.95
C CYS A 246 21.81 2.36 -15.87
N ALA A 247 22.61 2.79 -14.90
CA ALA A 247 23.96 2.26 -14.68
C ALA A 247 24.20 1.90 -13.21
N LEU A 248 25.18 1.02 -12.97
CA LEU A 248 25.64 0.60 -11.64
C LEU A 248 26.96 1.29 -11.31
N LEU A 249 27.02 1.95 -10.15
CA LEU A 249 28.21 2.64 -9.68
C LEU A 249 28.60 2.12 -8.29
N PRO A 250 29.86 1.72 -8.08
CA PRO A 250 30.39 1.50 -6.73
C PRO A 250 30.36 2.81 -5.92
N TYR A 251 29.99 2.74 -4.63
CA TYR A 251 29.87 3.92 -3.76
C TYR A 251 31.17 4.73 -3.62
N ASN A 252 32.30 4.06 -3.70
CA ASN A 252 33.65 4.65 -3.55
C ASN A 252 34.22 5.18 -4.87
N HIS A 253 33.40 5.27 -5.93
CA HIS A 253 33.87 5.77 -7.23
C HIS A 253 34.27 7.25 -7.12
N LYS A 254 35.47 7.55 -7.67
CA LYS A 254 36.05 8.89 -7.56
C LYS A 254 35.13 9.98 -8.12
N GLY A 255 34.81 10.97 -7.29
CA GLY A 255 33.92 12.09 -7.63
C GLY A 255 32.43 11.86 -7.34
N LEU A 256 32.05 10.68 -6.86
CA LEU A 256 30.71 10.44 -6.33
C LEU A 256 30.62 10.93 -4.89
N GLU A 257 29.70 11.84 -4.62
CA GLU A 257 29.35 12.32 -3.26
C GLU A 257 28.13 11.57 -2.77
N ILE A 258 28.30 10.69 -1.78
CA ILE A 258 27.27 9.90 -1.12
C ILE A 258 27.47 9.93 0.40
N GLY A 259 26.47 9.53 1.19
CA GLY A 259 26.58 9.41 2.65
C GLY A 259 25.88 10.52 3.43
N ARG A 260 25.49 11.63 2.80
CA ARG A 260 24.64 12.64 3.46
C ARG A 260 23.24 12.10 3.67
N ARG A 261 22.68 12.39 4.85
CA ARG A 261 21.44 11.80 5.32
C ARG A 261 20.31 12.82 5.43
N GLY A 262 19.09 12.40 5.10
CA GLY A 262 17.83 13.06 5.43
C GLY A 262 17.03 12.24 6.44
N PHE A 263 16.11 12.88 7.16
CA PHE A 263 15.22 12.23 8.11
C PHE A 263 13.75 12.43 7.69
N PRO A 264 13.17 11.53 6.88
CA PRO A 264 11.79 11.65 6.45
C PRO A 264 10.84 11.58 7.64
N LEU A 265 10.27 12.73 8.06
CA LEU A 265 9.38 12.84 9.22
C LEU A 265 9.94 12.16 10.49
N GLY A 266 11.23 12.30 10.74
CA GLY A 266 11.89 11.74 11.91
C GLY A 266 12.17 10.24 11.87
N GLN A 267 11.85 9.56 10.77
CA GLN A 267 12.10 8.12 10.64
C GLN A 267 13.58 7.82 10.45
N ALA A 268 14.04 6.75 11.09
CA ALA A 268 15.45 6.38 11.16
C ALA A 268 15.95 5.48 10.01
N PHE A 269 15.09 5.08 9.07
CA PHE A 269 15.60 4.36 7.91
C PHE A 269 16.56 5.23 7.10
N MET A 270 17.57 4.62 6.55
CA MET A 270 18.60 5.33 5.79
C MET A 270 18.00 5.95 4.54
N ASN A 271 18.08 7.29 4.43
CA ASN A 271 17.62 8.06 3.28
C ASN A 271 18.58 9.22 3.04
N GLY A 272 18.93 9.51 1.79
CA GLY A 272 19.97 10.50 1.56
C GLY A 272 20.05 11.07 0.16
N TYR A 273 21.22 11.60 -0.13
CA TYR A 273 21.55 12.39 -1.29
C TYR A 273 22.72 11.76 -2.05
N ILE A 274 22.70 11.86 -3.38
CA ILE A 274 23.80 11.43 -4.26
C ILE A 274 24.08 12.56 -5.25
N LYS A 275 25.35 12.97 -5.36
CA LYS A 275 25.80 13.99 -6.29
C LYS A 275 27.05 13.52 -7.04
N ALA A 276 27.14 13.91 -8.31
CA ALA A 276 28.36 13.74 -9.11
C ALA A 276 28.45 14.84 -10.14
N LYS A 277 29.66 15.35 -10.38
CA LYS A 277 29.94 16.35 -11.40
C LYS A 277 31.19 15.95 -12.19
N ASP A 278 31.03 15.84 -13.51
CA ASP A 278 32.10 15.46 -14.43
C ASP A 278 32.77 14.10 -14.10
N VAL A 279 31.98 13.16 -13.61
CA VAL A 279 32.44 11.82 -13.21
C VAL A 279 32.36 10.87 -14.40
N PHE A 280 33.45 10.19 -14.73
CA PHE A 280 33.49 9.21 -15.79
C PHE A 280 33.13 7.80 -15.27
N ILE A 281 32.28 7.09 -16.02
CA ILE A 281 31.97 5.68 -15.80
C ILE A 281 32.17 4.89 -17.11
N PRO A 282 32.70 3.65 -17.07
CA PRO A 282 32.78 2.77 -18.25
C PRO A 282 31.40 2.46 -18.83
N ILE A 283 31.31 2.24 -20.13
CA ILE A 283 30.06 1.91 -20.83
C ILE A 283 29.43 0.60 -20.32
N ASP A 284 30.27 -0.37 -19.93
CA ASP A 284 29.85 -1.69 -19.40
C ASP A 284 29.18 -1.61 -18.05
N TRP A 285 29.17 -0.43 -17.41
CA TRP A 285 28.42 -0.21 -16.17
C TRP A 285 26.94 0.09 -16.43
N ILE A 286 26.53 0.29 -17.69
CA ILE A 286 25.10 0.29 -18.04
C ILE A 286 24.53 -1.08 -17.68
N ILE A 287 23.38 -1.12 -17.03
CA ILE A 287 22.68 -2.38 -16.74
C ILE A 287 22.28 -3.03 -18.08
N GLY A 288 22.80 -4.24 -18.32
CA GLY A 288 22.62 -4.94 -19.58
C GLY A 288 23.62 -4.53 -20.68
N GLY A 289 24.62 -3.68 -20.35
CA GLY A 289 25.69 -3.26 -21.27
C GLY A 289 25.24 -2.21 -22.30
N GLN A 290 26.13 -1.92 -23.25
CA GLN A 290 25.92 -0.87 -24.25
C GLN A 290 24.59 -0.99 -25.02
N LYS A 291 24.13 -2.21 -25.35
CA LYS A 291 22.87 -2.45 -26.07
C LYS A 291 21.62 -1.95 -25.36
N MET A 292 21.74 -1.69 -24.07
CA MET A 292 20.65 -1.19 -23.22
C MET A 292 20.76 0.32 -22.97
N ALA A 293 21.64 1.02 -23.66
CA ALA A 293 21.66 2.49 -23.67
C ALA A 293 20.30 3.04 -24.13
N GLY A 294 19.75 4.01 -23.41
CA GLY A 294 18.43 4.58 -23.72
C GLY A 294 17.21 3.78 -23.23
N GLU A 295 17.37 2.52 -22.87
CA GLU A 295 16.28 1.62 -22.49
C GLU A 295 15.88 1.70 -20.99
N GLY A 296 16.52 2.56 -20.24
CA GLY A 296 16.31 2.68 -18.79
C GLY A 296 14.86 3.00 -18.40
N TRP A 297 14.14 3.78 -19.20
CA TRP A 297 12.73 4.07 -18.90
C TRP A 297 11.84 2.82 -18.97
N ARG A 298 12.06 1.97 -19.98
CA ARG A 298 11.36 0.68 -20.09
C ARG A 298 11.65 -0.20 -18.87
N MET A 299 12.93 -0.35 -18.51
CA MET A 299 13.34 -1.12 -17.33
C MET A 299 12.63 -0.66 -16.06
N LEU A 300 12.61 0.67 -15.85
CA LEU A 300 12.00 1.27 -14.66
C LEU A 300 10.50 1.03 -14.60
N VAL A 301 9.78 1.25 -15.69
CA VAL A 301 8.33 1.08 -15.71
C VAL A 301 7.91 -0.37 -15.48
N GLU A 302 8.64 -1.31 -16.04
CA GLU A 302 8.36 -2.74 -15.88
C GLU A 302 8.66 -3.23 -14.45
N CYS A 303 9.80 -2.88 -13.88
CA CYS A 303 10.19 -3.34 -12.54
C CYS A 303 9.45 -2.57 -11.42
N LEU A 304 9.27 -1.25 -11.54
CA LEU A 304 8.57 -0.46 -10.52
C LEU A 304 7.09 -0.84 -10.35
N SER A 305 6.45 -1.43 -11.36
CA SER A 305 5.06 -1.88 -11.25
C SER A 305 4.93 -3.07 -10.30
N ILE A 306 5.92 -3.97 -10.25
CA ILE A 306 5.97 -5.11 -9.34
C ILE A 306 6.15 -4.63 -7.90
N GLY A 307 7.15 -3.78 -7.64
CA GLY A 307 7.40 -3.21 -6.31
C GLY A 307 6.18 -2.47 -5.76
N ARG A 308 5.48 -1.71 -6.62
CA ARG A 308 4.23 -1.01 -6.26
C ARG A 308 3.10 -1.95 -5.86
N ALA A 309 3.04 -3.16 -6.39
CA ALA A 309 2.04 -4.16 -6.02
C ALA A 309 2.29 -4.76 -4.62
N ILE A 310 3.52 -4.76 -4.15
CA ILE A 310 3.95 -5.51 -2.96
C ILE A 310 4.21 -4.60 -1.77
N SER A 311 5.15 -3.67 -1.90
CA SER A 311 5.81 -2.99 -0.79
C SER A 311 4.90 -2.05 -0.01
N LEU A 312 4.39 -1.00 -0.65
CA LEU A 312 3.55 -0.01 0.03
C LEU A 312 2.14 -0.54 0.35
N PRO A 313 1.52 -1.41 -0.47
CA PRO A 313 0.33 -2.14 -0.06
C PRO A 313 0.52 -2.97 1.21
N ALA A 314 1.66 -3.61 1.40
CA ALA A 314 2.00 -4.34 2.63
C ALA A 314 2.08 -3.41 3.84
N CYS A 315 2.81 -2.29 3.73
CA CYS A 315 2.90 -1.28 4.80
C CYS A 315 1.52 -0.65 5.14
N GLY A 316 0.72 -0.31 4.12
CA GLY A 316 -0.63 0.22 4.32
C GLY A 316 -1.55 -0.79 5.03
N THR A 317 -1.49 -2.06 4.63
CA THR A 317 -2.24 -3.15 5.27
C THR A 317 -1.79 -3.38 6.71
N ALA A 318 -0.48 -3.33 6.99
CA ALA A 318 0.05 -3.41 8.35
C ALA A 318 -0.55 -2.35 9.28
N ASN A 319 -0.60 -1.09 8.82
CA ASN A 319 -1.22 -0.01 9.58
C ASN A 319 -2.71 -0.27 9.86
N THR A 320 -3.46 -0.82 8.88
CA THR A 320 -4.89 -1.11 9.08
C THR A 320 -5.12 -2.24 10.10
N LEU A 321 -4.35 -3.33 9.99
CA LEU A 321 -4.46 -4.49 10.87
C LEU A 321 -4.05 -4.14 12.31
N MET A 322 -2.89 -3.47 12.48
CA MET A 322 -2.43 -3.03 13.81
C MET A 322 -3.42 -2.07 14.45
N SER A 323 -3.92 -1.07 13.68
CA SER A 323 -4.95 -0.16 14.17
C SER A 323 -6.20 -0.89 14.61
N ALA A 324 -6.68 -1.89 13.86
CA ALA A 324 -7.86 -2.66 14.22
C ALA A 324 -7.66 -3.46 15.52
N VAL A 325 -6.63 -4.29 15.57
CA VAL A 325 -6.39 -5.23 16.68
C VAL A 325 -6.05 -4.49 17.98
N MET A 326 -5.09 -3.55 17.90
CA MET A 326 -4.57 -2.88 19.10
C MET A 326 -5.54 -1.84 19.64
N THR A 327 -6.25 -1.12 18.76
CA THR A 327 -7.25 -0.15 19.22
C THR A 327 -8.47 -0.84 19.85
N ALA A 328 -8.88 -1.99 19.31
CA ALA A 328 -9.93 -2.79 19.92
C ALA A 328 -9.52 -3.33 21.30
N ALA A 329 -8.29 -3.83 21.43
CA ALA A 329 -7.74 -4.27 22.71
C ALA A 329 -7.74 -3.14 23.74
N TYR A 330 -7.18 -1.98 23.37
CA TYR A 330 -7.15 -0.80 24.24
C TYR A 330 -8.57 -0.31 24.61
N ALA A 331 -9.47 -0.18 23.64
CA ALA A 331 -10.84 0.30 23.87
C ALA A 331 -11.66 -0.65 24.74
N SER A 332 -11.31 -1.94 24.79
CA SER A 332 -11.98 -2.95 25.63
C SER A 332 -11.62 -2.82 27.11
N VAL A 333 -10.44 -2.27 27.43
CA VAL A 333 -9.93 -2.19 28.80
C VAL A 333 -9.88 -0.78 29.37
N ARG A 334 -9.76 0.24 28.50
CA ARG A 334 -9.84 1.63 28.90
C ARG A 334 -11.27 1.99 29.29
N GLU A 335 -11.49 2.40 30.52
CA GLU A 335 -12.81 2.81 31.00
C GLU A 335 -12.92 4.34 31.10
N GLN A 336 -14.07 4.86 30.70
CA GLN A 336 -14.56 6.20 30.99
C GLN A 336 -16.04 6.10 31.35
N PHE A 337 -16.52 6.98 32.24
CA PHE A 337 -17.90 6.92 32.75
C PHE A 337 -18.23 5.52 33.31
N LYS A 338 -17.24 4.80 33.86
CA LYS A 338 -17.36 3.47 34.49
C LYS A 338 -17.69 2.33 33.52
N VAL A 339 -17.47 2.53 32.22
CA VAL A 339 -17.62 1.50 31.18
C VAL A 339 -16.44 1.51 30.22
N PRO A 340 -16.06 0.38 29.61
CA PRO A 340 -15.10 0.34 28.53
C PRO A 340 -15.49 1.28 27.39
N ILE A 341 -14.53 2.03 26.84
CA ILE A 341 -14.83 3.02 25.79
C ILE A 341 -15.35 2.38 24.51
N ALA A 342 -15.07 1.10 24.26
CA ALA A 342 -15.66 0.34 23.15
C ALA A 342 -17.19 0.20 23.22
N GLN A 343 -17.83 0.57 24.34
CA GLN A 343 -19.31 0.56 24.47
C GLN A 343 -19.96 1.83 23.93
N PHE A 344 -19.20 2.91 23.72
CA PHE A 344 -19.75 4.13 23.14
C PHE A 344 -19.94 4.00 21.63
N GLU A 345 -21.11 4.33 21.12
CA GLU A 345 -21.48 4.19 19.70
C GLU A 345 -20.51 4.96 18.79
N GLY A 346 -20.04 6.16 19.19
CA GLY A 346 -19.06 6.92 18.45
C GLY A 346 -17.69 6.22 18.34
N VAL A 347 -17.29 5.42 19.33
CA VAL A 347 -16.09 4.58 19.28
C VAL A 347 -16.35 3.34 18.43
N GLN A 348 -17.54 2.74 18.52
CA GLN A 348 -17.94 1.58 17.72
C GLN A 348 -17.92 1.88 16.22
N GLU A 349 -18.42 3.06 15.80
CA GLU A 349 -18.35 3.51 14.41
C GLU A 349 -16.90 3.49 13.89
N LYS A 350 -15.95 4.06 14.65
CA LYS A 350 -14.55 4.13 14.26
C LYS A 350 -13.83 2.78 14.29
N LEU A 351 -14.13 1.94 15.26
CA LEU A 351 -13.60 0.57 15.33
C LEU A 351 -14.12 -0.28 14.15
N ALA A 352 -15.41 -0.19 13.82
CA ALA A 352 -16.01 -0.91 12.71
C ALA A 352 -15.43 -0.45 11.35
N GLU A 353 -15.29 0.87 11.14
CA GLU A 353 -14.62 1.41 9.96
C GLU A 353 -13.20 0.89 9.84
N THR A 354 -12.42 0.93 10.93
CA THR A 354 -11.03 0.46 10.96
C THR A 354 -10.93 -1.03 10.62
N ALA A 355 -11.77 -1.87 11.21
CA ALA A 355 -11.78 -3.31 10.97
C ALA A 355 -12.26 -3.68 9.55
N GLY A 356 -13.29 -3.00 9.06
CA GLY A 356 -13.78 -3.17 7.68
C GLY A 356 -12.73 -2.78 6.64
N LEU A 357 -12.03 -1.64 6.85
CA LEU A 357 -10.92 -1.22 5.99
C LEU A 357 -9.74 -2.17 6.06
N ALA A 358 -9.42 -2.75 7.23
CA ALA A 358 -8.39 -3.77 7.38
C ALA A 358 -8.73 -5.04 6.58
N TYR A 359 -9.99 -5.46 6.58
CA TYR A 359 -10.45 -6.60 5.79
C TYR A 359 -10.31 -6.34 4.29
N ILE A 360 -10.77 -5.19 3.80
CA ILE A 360 -10.62 -4.76 2.40
C ILE A 360 -9.14 -4.69 2.00
N ALA A 361 -8.30 -4.07 2.84
CA ALA A 361 -6.89 -3.89 2.55
C ALA A 361 -6.17 -5.22 2.41
N ASN A 362 -6.37 -6.16 3.35
CA ASN A 362 -5.75 -7.49 3.27
C ASN A 362 -6.23 -8.28 2.04
N ALA A 363 -7.53 -8.28 1.75
CA ALA A 363 -8.08 -8.94 0.58
C ALA A 363 -7.52 -8.37 -0.73
N THR A 364 -7.47 -7.04 -0.84
CA THR A 364 -6.97 -6.34 -2.03
C THR A 364 -5.47 -6.57 -2.22
N ARG A 365 -4.67 -6.52 -1.16
CA ARG A 365 -3.23 -6.81 -1.19
C ARG A 365 -2.98 -8.22 -1.71
N GLN A 366 -3.61 -9.22 -1.10
CA GLN A 366 -3.42 -10.61 -1.51
C GLN A 366 -3.84 -10.85 -2.96
N PHE A 367 -4.99 -10.31 -3.37
CA PHE A 367 -5.46 -10.44 -4.74
C PHE A 367 -4.53 -9.80 -5.77
N THR A 368 -3.94 -8.63 -5.45
CA THR A 368 -3.01 -7.95 -6.34
C THR A 368 -1.65 -8.65 -6.41
N VAL A 369 -1.16 -9.16 -5.27
CA VAL A 369 0.11 -9.92 -5.21
C VAL A 369 0.00 -11.25 -5.95
N SER A 370 -1.16 -11.91 -5.91
CA SER A 370 -1.40 -13.15 -6.68
C SER A 370 -1.24 -12.96 -8.20
N ALA A 371 -1.47 -11.75 -8.72
CA ALA A 371 -1.17 -11.44 -10.11
C ALA A 371 0.33 -11.52 -10.40
N VAL A 372 1.17 -10.97 -9.49
CA VAL A 372 2.64 -11.05 -9.61
C VAL A 372 3.11 -12.49 -9.55
N ASP A 373 2.61 -13.29 -8.61
CA ASP A 373 2.94 -14.72 -8.49
C ASP A 373 2.39 -15.58 -9.65
N SER A 374 1.53 -15.00 -10.48
CA SER A 374 1.09 -15.60 -11.75
C SER A 374 2.00 -15.19 -12.94
N GLY A 375 3.11 -14.50 -12.68
CA GLY A 375 4.06 -14.03 -13.69
C GLY A 375 3.65 -12.72 -14.38
N LEU A 376 2.62 -12.03 -13.89
CA LEU A 376 2.13 -10.78 -14.47
C LEU A 376 2.81 -9.56 -13.83
N ARG A 377 2.83 -8.47 -14.59
CA ARG A 377 3.30 -7.14 -14.14
C ARG A 377 2.09 -6.18 -14.06
N PRO A 378 1.25 -6.27 -13.01
CA PRO A 378 -0.05 -5.63 -12.97
C PRO A 378 0.05 -4.11 -12.79
N SER A 379 0.00 -3.34 -13.87
CA SER A 379 0.21 -1.88 -13.82
C SER A 379 -0.96 -1.11 -13.23
N VAL A 380 -2.19 -1.50 -13.53
CA VAL A 380 -3.42 -0.80 -13.06
C VAL A 380 -3.79 -1.24 -11.66
N SER A 381 -3.87 -2.55 -11.41
CA SER A 381 -4.22 -3.06 -10.08
C SER A 381 -3.16 -2.77 -9.03
N SER A 382 -1.87 -2.70 -9.39
CA SER A 382 -0.82 -2.21 -8.47
C SER A 382 -1.03 -0.74 -8.07
N ALA A 383 -1.45 0.10 -9.02
CA ALA A 383 -1.76 1.51 -8.75
C ALA A 383 -2.99 1.65 -7.84
N ILE A 384 -4.04 0.82 -8.04
CA ILE A 384 -5.21 0.74 -7.18
C ILE A 384 -4.80 0.33 -5.76
N ALA A 385 -4.05 -0.77 -5.61
CA ALA A 385 -3.61 -1.27 -4.32
C ALA A 385 -2.76 -0.23 -3.59
N LYS A 386 -1.72 0.32 -4.22
CA LYS A 386 -0.85 1.33 -3.62
C LYS A 386 -1.64 2.54 -3.13
N TYR A 387 -2.49 3.11 -3.97
CA TYR A 387 -3.25 4.29 -3.62
C TYR A 387 -4.22 4.03 -2.47
N HIS A 388 -5.10 3.05 -2.62
CA HIS A 388 -6.15 2.84 -1.64
C HIS A 388 -5.64 2.28 -0.32
N LEU A 389 -4.67 1.35 -0.33
CA LEU A 389 -4.21 0.74 0.90
C LEU A 389 -3.38 1.71 1.77
N THR A 390 -2.61 2.61 1.14
CA THR A 390 -1.92 3.66 1.89
C THR A 390 -2.89 4.71 2.47
N GLU A 391 -3.97 5.07 1.74
CA GLU A 391 -5.00 5.97 2.27
C GLU A 391 -5.86 5.30 3.36
N MET A 392 -6.16 4.00 3.24
CA MET A 392 -6.80 3.22 4.30
C MET A 392 -5.92 3.18 5.55
N GLY A 393 -4.61 2.95 5.39
CA GLY A 393 -3.65 3.02 6.49
C GLY A 393 -3.66 4.39 7.18
N ARG A 394 -3.75 5.49 6.41
CA ARG A 394 -3.88 6.86 6.95
C ARG A 394 -5.19 7.03 7.74
N THR A 395 -6.29 6.54 7.20
CA THR A 395 -7.60 6.65 7.86
C THR A 395 -7.62 5.88 9.17
N THR A 396 -7.14 4.64 9.16
CA THR A 396 -7.19 3.76 10.33
C THR A 396 -6.24 4.18 11.43
N ILE A 397 -5.04 4.68 11.11
CA ILE A 397 -4.13 5.20 12.12
C ILE A 397 -4.67 6.49 12.77
N ASN A 398 -5.36 7.37 12.01
CA ASN A 398 -6.05 8.53 12.57
C ASN A 398 -7.15 8.09 13.54
N ASN A 399 -8.00 7.13 13.16
CA ASN A 399 -9.02 6.59 14.05
C ASN A 399 -8.40 5.99 15.34
N ALA A 400 -7.26 5.30 15.21
CA ALA A 400 -6.54 4.74 16.35
C ALA A 400 -6.01 5.84 17.29
N MET A 401 -5.40 6.90 16.73
CA MET A 401 -4.92 8.06 17.48
C MET A 401 -6.06 8.72 18.26
N ASP A 402 -7.22 8.96 17.61
CA ASP A 402 -8.39 9.58 18.22
C ASP A 402 -8.95 8.75 19.37
N ILE A 403 -9.04 7.43 19.22
CA ILE A 403 -9.57 6.54 20.28
C ILE A 403 -8.60 6.42 21.46
N HIS A 404 -7.28 6.42 21.23
CA HIS A 404 -6.29 6.39 22.31
C HIS A 404 -6.17 7.74 23.04
N GLY A 405 -6.53 8.84 22.37
CA GLY A 405 -6.50 10.19 22.94
C GLY A 405 -5.08 10.60 23.39
N GLY A 406 -4.97 11.22 24.57
CA GLY A 406 -3.70 11.75 25.08
C GLY A 406 -2.54 10.75 25.10
N ARG A 407 -2.82 9.47 25.31
CA ARG A 407 -1.80 8.41 25.28
C ARG A 407 -1.12 8.29 23.90
N ALA A 408 -1.86 8.52 22.83
CA ALA A 408 -1.32 8.52 21.47
C ALA A 408 -0.58 9.81 21.10
N ILE A 409 -0.80 10.89 21.84
CA ILE A 409 -0.17 12.20 21.60
C ILE A 409 1.17 12.33 22.33
N ILE A 410 1.27 11.83 23.56
CA ILE A 410 2.51 11.89 24.32
C ILE A 410 3.50 10.90 23.71
N MET A 411 4.66 11.41 23.27
CA MET A 411 5.75 10.62 22.70
C MET A 411 6.47 9.83 23.79
N GLY A 412 6.93 8.64 23.43
CA GLY A 412 7.74 7.81 24.32
C GLY A 412 7.73 6.33 23.93
N PRO A 413 8.49 5.48 24.61
CA PRO A 413 8.58 4.04 24.36
C PRO A 413 7.22 3.31 24.42
N ASN A 414 6.28 3.82 25.24
CA ASN A 414 4.95 3.23 25.38
C ASN A 414 3.99 3.59 24.23
N ASN A 415 4.31 4.61 23.44
CA ASN A 415 3.44 5.06 22.35
C ASN A 415 3.76 4.35 21.05
N TYR A 416 3.15 3.20 20.81
CA TYR A 416 3.31 2.41 19.58
C TYR A 416 2.57 2.98 18.34
N LEU A 417 1.80 4.06 18.46
CA LEU A 417 1.05 4.67 17.35
C LEU A 417 1.76 5.87 16.72
N ALA A 418 2.52 6.64 17.49
CA ALA A 418 3.07 7.92 17.04
C ALA A 418 4.08 7.75 15.88
N ILE A 419 4.98 6.78 15.96
CA ILE A 419 5.98 6.52 14.90
C ILE A 419 5.31 6.07 13.60
N PRO A 420 4.43 5.07 13.56
CA PRO A 420 3.67 4.71 12.37
C PRO A 420 2.81 5.85 11.84
N TYR A 421 2.19 6.65 12.71
CA TYR A 421 1.42 7.83 12.32
C TYR A 421 2.27 8.83 11.54
N MET A 422 3.44 9.19 12.06
CA MET A 422 4.39 10.09 11.37
C MET A 422 4.93 9.49 10.08
N ALA A 423 5.12 8.19 9.99
CA ALA A 423 5.62 7.52 8.80
C ALA A 423 4.60 7.43 7.66
N THR A 424 3.30 7.42 7.95
CA THR A 424 2.23 7.20 6.97
C THR A 424 2.30 8.11 5.73
N PRO A 425 2.58 9.44 5.82
CA PRO A 425 2.69 10.31 4.66
C PRO A 425 3.81 9.93 3.69
N ILE A 426 4.83 9.20 4.14
CA ILE A 426 5.93 8.73 3.28
C ILE A 426 5.38 7.79 2.22
N GLY A 427 4.61 6.76 2.64
CA GLY A 427 3.98 5.81 1.73
C GLY A 427 3.01 6.44 0.74
N ILE A 428 2.41 7.59 1.08
CA ILE A 428 1.52 8.35 0.20
C ILE A 428 2.31 9.10 -0.87
N THR A 429 3.55 9.51 -0.56
CA THR A 429 4.39 10.35 -1.43
C THR A 429 5.21 9.53 -2.41
N VAL A 430 5.81 8.42 -1.96
CA VAL A 430 6.77 7.63 -2.76
C VAL A 430 6.08 6.64 -3.72
N GLU A 431 6.83 6.11 -4.70
CA GLU A 431 6.36 5.16 -5.73
C GLU A 431 5.17 5.69 -6.57
N GLY A 432 5.19 6.98 -6.84
CA GLY A 432 4.10 7.72 -7.46
C GLY A 432 3.16 8.31 -6.40
N ALA A 433 3.20 9.65 -6.29
CA ALA A 433 2.36 10.38 -5.35
C ALA A 433 0.88 10.01 -5.53
N ASN A 434 0.14 9.80 -4.44
CA ASN A 434 -1.24 9.33 -4.48
C ASN A 434 -2.15 10.23 -5.34
N ILE A 435 -1.94 11.55 -5.31
CA ILE A 435 -2.70 12.49 -6.15
C ILE A 435 -2.51 12.16 -7.63
N MET A 436 -1.26 11.97 -8.07
CA MET A 436 -0.95 11.62 -9.46
C MET A 436 -1.48 10.21 -9.80
N THR A 437 -1.25 9.24 -8.94
CA THR A 437 -1.67 7.84 -9.14
C THR A 437 -3.18 7.77 -9.37
N ARG A 438 -3.98 8.41 -8.50
CA ARG A 438 -5.43 8.46 -8.62
C ARG A 438 -5.89 9.19 -9.88
N ASN A 439 -5.30 10.35 -10.19
CA ASN A 439 -5.80 11.24 -11.22
C ASN A 439 -5.37 10.83 -12.63
N LEU A 440 -4.18 10.27 -12.80
CA LEU A 440 -3.59 9.99 -14.10
C LEU A 440 -3.37 8.51 -14.38
N MET A 441 -2.91 7.73 -13.36
CA MET A 441 -2.48 6.36 -13.63
C MET A 441 -3.63 5.38 -13.70
N ILE A 442 -4.51 5.33 -12.69
CA ILE A 442 -5.55 4.29 -12.58
C ILE A 442 -6.46 4.31 -13.81
N PHE A 443 -7.12 5.43 -14.10
CA PHE A 443 -8.02 5.51 -15.23
C PHE A 443 -7.29 5.65 -16.57
N GLY A 444 -6.23 6.46 -16.64
CA GLY A 444 -5.51 6.70 -17.90
C GLY A 444 -4.90 5.42 -18.47
N GLN A 445 -4.21 4.64 -17.64
CA GLN A 445 -3.68 3.34 -18.06
C GLN A 445 -4.81 2.31 -18.24
N GLY A 446 -5.81 2.31 -17.34
CA GLY A 446 -6.97 1.42 -17.45
C GLY A 446 -7.72 1.58 -18.77
N ALA A 447 -7.98 2.81 -19.22
CA ALA A 447 -8.65 3.07 -20.48
C ALA A 447 -7.87 2.54 -21.69
N MET A 448 -6.54 2.68 -21.67
CA MET A 448 -5.69 2.23 -22.78
C MET A 448 -5.45 0.71 -22.79
N LYS A 449 -5.38 0.08 -21.62
CA LYS A 449 -5.02 -1.35 -21.49
C LYS A 449 -6.23 -2.26 -21.40
N CYS A 450 -7.27 -1.84 -20.67
CA CYS A 450 -8.41 -2.70 -20.35
C CYS A 450 -9.57 -2.53 -21.34
N HIS A 451 -9.64 -1.41 -22.08
CA HIS A 451 -10.70 -1.19 -23.05
C HIS A 451 -10.47 -2.03 -24.32
N PRO A 452 -11.49 -2.75 -24.84
CA PRO A 452 -11.27 -3.72 -25.93
C PRO A 452 -10.95 -3.07 -27.30
N TYR A 453 -11.23 -1.79 -27.51
CA TYR A 453 -11.13 -1.14 -28.82
C TYR A 453 -10.21 0.07 -28.86
N ILE A 454 -10.11 0.88 -27.79
CA ILE A 454 -9.43 2.20 -27.81
C ILE A 454 -7.99 2.10 -28.27
N ARG A 455 -7.22 1.13 -27.77
CA ARG A 455 -5.84 0.94 -28.17
C ARG A 455 -5.72 0.69 -29.68
N ASN A 456 -6.53 -0.24 -30.21
CA ASN A 456 -6.52 -0.56 -31.64
C ASN A 456 -6.97 0.62 -32.50
N GLU A 457 -7.94 1.43 -32.04
CA GLU A 457 -8.39 2.64 -32.75
C GLU A 457 -7.25 3.67 -32.81
N ILE A 458 -6.54 3.93 -31.71
CA ILE A 458 -5.41 4.87 -31.66
C ILE A 458 -4.26 4.37 -32.54
N GLU A 459 -3.88 3.10 -32.44
CA GLU A 459 -2.83 2.50 -33.29
C GLU A 459 -3.18 2.60 -34.79
N SER A 460 -4.45 2.37 -35.15
CA SER A 460 -4.91 2.52 -36.55
C SER A 460 -4.82 3.97 -37.02
N LEU A 461 -5.12 4.95 -36.18
CA LEU A 461 -4.97 6.38 -36.50
C LEU A 461 -3.51 6.80 -36.63
N MET A 462 -2.60 6.24 -35.82
CA MET A 462 -1.16 6.52 -35.88
C MET A 462 -0.51 5.92 -37.13
N ASN A 463 -0.99 4.75 -37.56
CA ASN A 463 -0.45 4.02 -38.71
C ASN A 463 -1.18 4.36 -40.05
N ASP A 464 -2.08 5.34 -40.03
CA ASP A 464 -2.90 5.74 -41.20
C ASP A 464 -3.75 4.60 -41.79
N ASP A 465 -4.16 3.62 -40.97
CA ASP A 465 -4.99 2.47 -41.35
C ASP A 465 -6.48 2.78 -41.14
N GLU A 466 -7.07 3.42 -42.17
CA GLU A 466 -8.48 3.83 -42.12
C GLU A 466 -9.43 2.62 -42.07
N GLU A 467 -9.15 1.53 -42.77
CA GLU A 467 -10.00 0.34 -42.83
C GLU A 467 -10.07 -0.36 -41.45
N ARG A 468 -8.91 -0.55 -40.81
CA ARG A 468 -8.81 -1.12 -39.46
C ARG A 468 -9.51 -0.23 -38.44
N PHE A 469 -9.36 1.11 -38.56
CA PHE A 469 -10.06 2.05 -37.68
C PHE A 469 -11.58 1.92 -37.81
N ILE A 470 -12.13 1.95 -39.04
CA ILE A 470 -13.56 1.87 -39.27
C ILE A 470 -14.13 0.56 -38.73
N THR A 471 -13.43 -0.55 -38.89
CA THR A 471 -13.87 -1.87 -38.40
C THR A 471 -13.91 -1.90 -36.87
N ASN A 472 -12.86 -1.41 -36.21
CA ASN A 472 -12.82 -1.29 -34.78
C ASN A 472 -13.91 -0.34 -34.25
N PHE A 473 -14.06 0.82 -34.84
CA PHE A 473 -15.05 1.82 -34.44
C PHE A 473 -16.50 1.30 -34.53
N LYS A 474 -16.86 0.54 -35.62
CA LYS A 474 -18.17 -0.11 -35.71
C LYS A 474 -18.39 -1.10 -34.56
N SER A 475 -17.39 -1.90 -34.25
CA SER A 475 -17.43 -2.87 -33.14
C SER A 475 -17.53 -2.18 -31.79
N HIS A 476 -16.79 -1.10 -31.58
CA HIS A 476 -16.86 -0.25 -30.41
C HIS A 476 -18.25 0.38 -30.22
N PHE A 477 -18.85 0.93 -31.29
CA PHE A 477 -20.17 1.48 -31.21
C PHE A 477 -21.23 0.43 -30.81
N LYS A 478 -21.15 -0.78 -31.40
CA LYS A 478 -21.99 -1.92 -30.99
C LYS A 478 -21.82 -2.28 -29.53
N TYR A 479 -20.59 -2.33 -29.07
CA TYR A 479 -20.26 -2.63 -27.68
C TYR A 479 -20.84 -1.59 -26.72
N MET A 480 -20.68 -0.29 -27.02
CA MET A 480 -21.23 0.81 -26.22
C MET A 480 -22.78 0.73 -26.16
N ALA A 481 -23.45 0.47 -27.31
CA ALA A 481 -24.90 0.34 -27.35
C ALA A 481 -25.41 -0.84 -26.52
N LEU A 482 -24.72 -1.99 -26.59
CA LEU A 482 -25.04 -3.18 -25.78
C LEU A 482 -24.84 -2.93 -24.28
N ASN A 483 -23.74 -2.28 -23.88
CA ASN A 483 -23.50 -1.95 -22.48
C ASN A 483 -24.49 -0.91 -21.96
N GLY A 484 -24.89 0.07 -22.79
CA GLY A 484 -25.95 1.01 -22.44
C GLY A 484 -27.29 0.31 -22.21
N SER A 485 -27.69 -0.59 -23.12
CA SER A 485 -28.92 -1.37 -22.99
C SER A 485 -28.93 -2.26 -21.74
N ARG A 486 -27.82 -2.95 -21.46
CA ARG A 486 -27.66 -3.75 -20.23
C ARG A 486 -27.69 -2.88 -18.97
N THR A 487 -27.04 -1.73 -19.00
CA THR A 487 -27.03 -0.78 -17.87
C THR A 487 -28.44 -0.37 -17.51
N LEU A 488 -29.23 0.03 -18.51
CA LEU A 488 -30.63 0.39 -18.32
C LEU A 488 -31.45 -0.79 -17.78
N TRP A 489 -31.30 -1.98 -18.40
CA TRP A 489 -32.03 -3.16 -18.00
C TRP A 489 -31.71 -3.60 -16.56
N TYR A 490 -30.44 -3.59 -16.19
CA TYR A 490 -30.01 -3.90 -14.82
C TYR A 490 -30.44 -2.80 -13.84
N GLY A 491 -30.45 -1.54 -14.28
CA GLY A 491 -30.98 -0.43 -13.51
C GLY A 491 -32.47 -0.62 -13.18
N LEU A 492 -33.30 -0.89 -14.22
CA LEU A 492 -34.74 -1.11 -14.08
C LEU A 492 -35.08 -2.36 -13.26
N SER A 493 -34.31 -3.46 -13.39
CA SER A 493 -34.49 -4.66 -12.56
C SER A 493 -33.89 -4.54 -11.15
N GLY A 494 -33.35 -3.37 -10.77
CA GLY A 494 -32.62 -3.23 -9.52
C GLY A 494 -31.41 -4.15 -9.40
N GLY A 495 -30.81 -4.55 -10.53
CA GLY A 495 -29.68 -5.48 -10.61
C GLY A 495 -30.05 -6.96 -10.48
N PHE A 496 -31.35 -7.29 -10.32
CA PHE A 496 -31.76 -8.67 -10.10
C PHE A 496 -31.42 -9.59 -11.29
N THR A 497 -31.49 -9.09 -12.51
CA THR A 497 -31.20 -9.82 -13.75
C THR A 497 -29.72 -9.83 -14.13
N ALA A 498 -28.87 -9.14 -13.38
CA ALA A 498 -27.43 -9.09 -13.66
C ALA A 498 -26.76 -10.45 -13.37
N PRO A 499 -25.68 -10.82 -14.08
CA PRO A 499 -24.92 -12.03 -13.83
C PRO A 499 -24.47 -12.15 -12.36
N SER A 500 -24.43 -13.38 -11.87
CA SER A 500 -24.06 -13.69 -10.49
C SER A 500 -23.28 -14.99 -10.37
N TYR A 501 -22.77 -15.26 -9.19
CA TYR A 501 -22.11 -16.51 -8.83
C TYR A 501 -22.92 -17.24 -7.73
N PRO A 502 -22.96 -18.58 -7.71
CA PRO A 502 -23.62 -19.36 -6.66
C PRO A 502 -22.89 -19.15 -5.31
N SER A 503 -23.48 -18.39 -4.42
CA SER A 503 -22.92 -18.04 -3.10
C SER A 503 -24.03 -17.48 -2.23
N LYS A 504 -23.86 -17.52 -0.90
CA LYS A 504 -24.73 -16.77 0.04
C LYS A 504 -24.72 -15.27 -0.23
N PHE A 505 -23.63 -14.73 -0.79
CA PHE A 505 -23.48 -13.36 -1.21
C PHE A 505 -23.89 -13.10 -2.67
N LYS A 506 -24.69 -13.97 -3.29
CA LYS A 506 -25.16 -13.88 -4.67
C LYS A 506 -25.64 -12.47 -5.07
N ARG A 507 -26.28 -11.74 -4.15
CA ARG A 507 -26.75 -10.37 -4.38
C ARG A 507 -25.60 -9.39 -4.72
N TYR A 508 -24.42 -9.56 -4.10
CA TYR A 508 -23.28 -8.67 -4.33
C TYR A 508 -22.61 -8.92 -5.68
N TYR A 509 -22.53 -10.17 -6.11
CA TYR A 509 -22.08 -10.48 -7.48
C TYR A 509 -22.97 -9.79 -8.52
N ARG A 510 -24.28 -9.80 -8.34
CA ARG A 510 -25.23 -9.08 -9.21
C ARG A 510 -25.01 -7.57 -9.18
N TYR A 511 -24.79 -6.99 -8.01
CA TYR A 511 -24.56 -5.56 -7.87
C TYR A 511 -23.22 -5.15 -8.50
N ILE A 512 -22.17 -5.94 -8.33
CA ILE A 512 -20.88 -5.71 -8.98
C ILE A 512 -21.01 -5.82 -10.50
N SER A 513 -21.72 -6.81 -11.02
CA SER A 513 -22.00 -6.94 -12.45
C SER A 513 -22.75 -5.73 -13.03
N HIS A 514 -23.79 -5.27 -12.33
CA HIS A 514 -24.52 -4.07 -12.71
C HIS A 514 -23.62 -2.83 -12.73
N MET A 515 -22.89 -2.59 -11.66
CA MET A 515 -22.02 -1.42 -11.52
C MET A 515 -20.83 -1.46 -12.49
N SER A 516 -20.29 -2.64 -12.79
CA SER A 516 -19.24 -2.84 -13.79
C SER A 516 -19.77 -2.53 -15.20
N THR A 517 -20.96 -3.05 -15.57
CA THR A 517 -21.60 -2.72 -16.86
C THR A 517 -21.89 -1.22 -16.98
N ALA A 518 -22.40 -0.62 -15.90
CA ALA A 518 -22.63 0.83 -15.83
C ALA A 518 -21.32 1.63 -15.99
N TYR A 519 -20.25 1.17 -15.35
CA TYR A 519 -18.93 1.78 -15.45
C TYR A 519 -18.41 1.75 -16.89
N SER A 520 -18.50 0.60 -17.57
CA SER A 520 -18.11 0.48 -18.98
C SER A 520 -18.88 1.48 -19.87
N TYR A 521 -20.20 1.57 -19.72
CA TYR A 521 -21.03 2.53 -20.44
C TYR A 521 -20.65 3.99 -20.16
N ILE A 522 -20.38 4.33 -18.88
CA ILE A 522 -19.96 5.68 -18.49
C ILE A 522 -18.59 6.03 -19.09
N ASN A 523 -17.67 5.07 -19.15
CA ASN A 523 -16.34 5.24 -19.75
C ASN A 523 -16.47 5.59 -21.24
N ASP A 524 -17.25 4.80 -22.00
CA ASP A 524 -17.44 5.01 -23.42
C ASP A 524 -18.04 6.39 -23.71
N ILE A 525 -19.07 6.80 -22.96
CA ILE A 525 -19.63 8.14 -23.06
C ILE A 525 -18.60 9.22 -22.72
N SER A 526 -17.83 9.01 -21.67
CA SER A 526 -16.82 9.98 -21.21
C SER A 526 -15.72 10.16 -22.26
N ILE A 527 -15.23 9.08 -22.83
CA ILE A 527 -14.20 9.08 -23.86
C ILE A 527 -14.75 9.69 -25.17
N THR A 528 -15.94 9.30 -25.58
CA THR A 528 -16.59 9.83 -26.81
C THR A 528 -16.84 11.33 -26.72
N VAL A 529 -17.32 11.83 -25.58
CA VAL A 529 -17.68 13.25 -25.38
C VAL A 529 -16.48 14.14 -25.13
N LEU A 530 -15.47 13.64 -24.42
CA LEU A 530 -14.34 14.45 -23.96
C LEU A 530 -13.06 14.20 -24.77
N GLY A 531 -12.94 13.05 -25.44
CA GLY A 531 -11.77 12.68 -26.24
C GLY A 531 -10.46 12.91 -25.46
N ALA A 532 -9.46 13.46 -26.14
CA ALA A 532 -8.17 13.86 -25.54
C ALA A 532 -8.30 14.87 -24.37
N GLY A 533 -9.41 15.63 -24.32
CA GLY A 533 -9.70 16.55 -23.22
C GLY A 533 -9.88 15.87 -21.86
N LEU A 534 -10.18 14.56 -21.84
CA LEU A 534 -10.33 13.79 -20.61
C LEU A 534 -9.00 13.72 -19.83
N LYS A 535 -7.84 13.61 -20.51
CA LYS A 535 -6.51 13.66 -19.91
C LYS A 535 -6.27 14.95 -19.10
N ARG A 536 -6.83 16.08 -19.56
CA ARG A 536 -6.72 17.38 -18.87
C ARG A 536 -7.81 17.61 -17.82
N LYS A 537 -8.84 16.78 -17.80
CA LYS A 537 -9.94 16.84 -16.82
C LYS A 537 -9.72 15.81 -15.70
N GLU A 538 -8.58 15.93 -15.03
CA GLU A 538 -8.09 14.98 -14.03
C GLU A 538 -9.11 14.64 -12.93
N ARG A 539 -9.97 15.59 -12.52
CA ARG A 539 -11.04 15.32 -11.55
C ARG A 539 -12.08 14.34 -12.06
N LEU A 540 -12.35 14.32 -13.37
CA LEU A 540 -13.26 13.34 -13.97
C LEU A 540 -12.55 11.99 -14.11
N SER A 541 -11.31 11.99 -14.59
CA SER A 541 -10.46 10.78 -14.63
C SER A 541 -10.32 10.13 -13.25
N ALA A 542 -10.10 10.92 -12.20
CA ALA A 542 -10.03 10.43 -10.83
C ALA A 542 -11.32 9.73 -10.39
N ARG A 543 -12.49 10.31 -10.67
CA ARG A 543 -13.77 9.68 -10.33
C ARG A 543 -14.00 8.38 -11.09
N LEU A 544 -13.60 8.33 -12.35
CA LEU A 544 -13.64 7.08 -13.14
C LEU A 544 -12.68 6.03 -12.55
N GLY A 545 -11.49 6.45 -12.14
CA GLY A 545 -10.53 5.59 -11.43
C GLY A 545 -11.07 5.08 -10.10
N ASP A 546 -11.73 5.94 -9.31
CA ASP A 546 -12.34 5.56 -8.03
C ASP A 546 -13.43 4.50 -8.21
N ILE A 547 -14.29 4.64 -9.23
CA ILE A 547 -15.34 3.64 -9.51
C ILE A 547 -14.70 2.28 -9.77
N MET A 548 -13.71 2.23 -10.66
CA MET A 548 -13.00 0.98 -10.97
C MET A 548 -12.33 0.38 -9.73
N SER A 549 -11.67 1.22 -8.95
CA SER A 549 -10.95 0.79 -7.75
C SER A 549 -11.87 0.16 -6.71
N TYR A 550 -13.00 0.80 -6.41
CA TYR A 550 -13.95 0.25 -5.44
C TYR A 550 -14.59 -1.05 -5.92
N LEU A 551 -14.85 -1.20 -7.23
CA LEU A 551 -15.32 -2.46 -7.79
C LEU A 551 -14.24 -3.54 -7.73
N TYR A 552 -12.98 -3.21 -8.01
CA TYR A 552 -11.84 -4.12 -7.87
C TYR A 552 -11.68 -4.60 -6.42
N MET A 553 -11.75 -3.71 -5.44
CA MET A 553 -11.67 -4.06 -4.02
C MET A 553 -12.85 -4.93 -3.57
N ALA A 554 -14.06 -4.65 -4.05
CA ALA A 554 -15.23 -5.50 -3.77
C ALA A 554 -15.06 -6.93 -4.32
N VAL A 555 -14.49 -7.06 -5.52
CA VAL A 555 -14.17 -8.36 -6.12
C VAL A 555 -13.06 -9.07 -5.33
N ALA A 556 -12.03 -8.35 -4.91
CA ALA A 556 -10.94 -8.89 -4.09
C ALA A 556 -11.47 -9.46 -2.75
N VAL A 557 -12.43 -8.78 -2.11
CA VAL A 557 -13.10 -9.27 -0.90
C VAL A 557 -13.83 -10.58 -1.14
N LEU A 558 -14.58 -10.69 -2.24
CA LEU A 558 -15.30 -11.94 -2.59
C LEU A 558 -14.32 -13.08 -2.91
N LYS A 559 -13.23 -12.79 -3.60
CA LYS A 559 -12.19 -13.78 -3.90
C LYS A 559 -11.51 -14.26 -2.61
N TYR A 560 -11.08 -13.33 -1.75
CA TYR A 560 -10.45 -13.65 -0.47
C TYR A 560 -11.34 -14.52 0.39
N TYR A 561 -12.61 -14.14 0.56
CA TYR A 561 -13.59 -14.89 1.34
C TYR A 561 -13.77 -16.34 0.80
N LYS A 562 -13.82 -16.51 -0.54
CA LYS A 562 -13.89 -17.83 -1.17
C LYS A 562 -12.62 -18.64 -0.93
N ASP A 563 -11.46 -18.02 -1.11
CA ASP A 563 -10.15 -18.68 -0.99
C ASP A 563 -9.85 -19.15 0.44
N THR A 564 -10.39 -18.46 1.45
CA THR A 564 -10.25 -18.82 2.87
C THR A 564 -11.28 -19.84 3.35
N GLY A 565 -12.11 -20.35 2.46
CA GLY A 565 -13.10 -21.41 2.79
C GLY A 565 -14.43 -20.90 3.31
N GLU A 566 -14.76 -19.63 3.06
CA GLU A 566 -16.05 -19.01 3.41
C GLU A 566 -16.36 -19.04 4.93
N PRO A 567 -15.43 -18.58 5.81
CA PRO A 567 -15.63 -18.65 7.25
C PRO A 567 -16.82 -17.78 7.69
N GLN A 568 -17.74 -18.35 8.44
CA GLN A 568 -18.95 -17.67 8.89
C GLN A 568 -18.65 -16.45 9.78
N SER A 569 -17.55 -16.49 10.51
CA SER A 569 -17.07 -15.35 11.32
C SER A 569 -16.82 -14.08 10.50
N ASP A 570 -16.48 -14.24 9.22
CA ASP A 570 -16.14 -13.13 8.34
C ASP A 570 -17.35 -12.53 7.60
N ASP A 571 -18.54 -13.14 7.70
CA ASP A 571 -19.73 -12.70 6.97
C ASP A 571 -20.06 -11.23 7.16
N ILE A 572 -19.99 -10.76 8.39
CA ILE A 572 -20.27 -9.34 8.72
C ILE A 572 -19.22 -8.40 8.12
N TYR A 573 -17.97 -8.84 8.02
CA TYR A 573 -16.88 -8.07 7.40
C TYR A 573 -17.03 -8.03 5.88
N VAL A 574 -17.44 -9.13 5.25
CA VAL A 574 -17.77 -9.17 3.81
C VAL A 574 -18.96 -8.25 3.52
N ASP A 575 -20.03 -8.32 4.32
CA ASP A 575 -21.20 -7.45 4.19
C ASP A 575 -20.82 -5.96 4.30
N TRP A 576 -20.06 -5.59 5.32
CA TRP A 576 -19.60 -4.22 5.51
C TRP A 576 -18.71 -3.75 4.35
N SER A 577 -17.72 -4.55 3.99
CA SER A 577 -16.73 -4.21 2.98
C SER A 577 -17.36 -3.96 1.60
N ILE A 578 -18.26 -4.84 1.19
CA ILE A 578 -18.89 -4.70 -0.14
C ILE A 578 -19.92 -3.57 -0.13
N GLN A 579 -20.69 -3.39 0.96
CA GLN A 579 -21.58 -2.23 1.08
C GLN A 579 -20.79 -0.92 1.03
N HIS A 580 -19.66 -0.83 1.74
CA HIS A 580 -18.76 0.32 1.69
C HIS A 580 -18.26 0.57 0.26
N CYS A 581 -17.70 -0.43 -0.41
CA CYS A 581 -17.17 -0.28 -1.77
C CYS A 581 -18.26 0.15 -2.78
N LEU A 582 -19.44 -0.48 -2.74
CA LEU A 582 -20.54 -0.13 -3.64
C LEU A 582 -21.09 1.27 -3.37
N TYR A 583 -21.16 1.68 -2.11
CA TYR A 583 -21.54 3.04 -1.74
C TYR A 583 -20.55 4.07 -2.28
N GLN A 584 -19.24 3.85 -2.09
CA GLN A 584 -18.19 4.74 -2.58
C GLN A 584 -18.18 4.81 -4.12
N ALA A 585 -18.31 3.69 -4.80
CA ALA A 585 -18.42 3.65 -6.26
C ALA A 585 -19.66 4.46 -6.75
N GLN A 586 -20.80 4.32 -6.08
CA GLN A 586 -22.00 5.13 -6.37
C GLN A 586 -21.74 6.62 -6.14
N GLN A 587 -21.08 7.03 -5.05
CA GLN A 587 -20.78 8.44 -4.81
C GLN A 587 -19.87 9.00 -5.91
N ALA A 588 -18.83 8.25 -6.31
CA ALA A 588 -17.96 8.65 -7.42
C ALA A 588 -18.73 8.81 -8.75
N MET A 589 -19.69 7.91 -9.06
CA MET A 589 -20.57 8.06 -10.23
C MET A 589 -21.46 9.31 -10.14
N LEU A 590 -22.08 9.55 -8.99
CA LEU A 590 -22.96 10.71 -8.81
C LEU A 590 -22.19 12.02 -8.92
N ASP A 591 -20.96 12.07 -8.36
CA ASP A 591 -20.08 13.23 -8.48
C ASP A 591 -19.55 13.42 -9.90
N LEU A 592 -19.35 12.34 -10.66
CA LEU A 592 -19.07 12.40 -12.09
C LEU A 592 -20.22 13.05 -12.84
N PHE A 593 -21.46 12.55 -12.67
CA PHE A 593 -22.65 13.06 -13.34
C PHE A 593 -22.90 14.54 -13.00
N ARG A 594 -22.74 14.91 -11.74
CA ARG A 594 -22.89 16.31 -11.28
C ARG A 594 -21.91 17.26 -12.00
N ASN A 595 -20.70 16.81 -12.30
CA ASN A 595 -19.62 17.64 -12.83
C ASN A 595 -19.33 17.38 -14.31
N PHE A 596 -20.11 16.52 -14.97
CA PHE A 596 -19.92 16.20 -16.37
C PHE A 596 -20.28 17.42 -17.24
N PRO A 597 -19.42 17.84 -18.21
CA PRO A 597 -19.61 19.07 -18.97
C PRO A 597 -20.90 19.12 -19.76
N ASN A 598 -21.28 17.99 -20.37
CA ASN A 598 -22.52 17.91 -21.16
C ASN A 598 -23.67 17.38 -20.31
N ARG A 599 -24.63 18.25 -20.00
CA ARG A 599 -25.74 17.94 -19.09
C ARG A 599 -26.73 16.90 -19.61
N ILE A 600 -26.88 16.82 -20.91
CA ILE A 600 -27.78 15.83 -21.57
C ILE A 600 -27.21 14.43 -21.33
N PHE A 601 -25.91 14.25 -21.61
CA PHE A 601 -25.26 12.96 -21.36
C PHE A 601 -25.17 12.63 -19.84
N ALA A 602 -24.93 13.61 -19.00
CA ALA A 602 -24.94 13.42 -17.54
C ALA A 602 -26.28 12.88 -17.04
N THR A 603 -27.41 13.49 -17.53
CA THR A 603 -28.75 13.07 -17.16
C THR A 603 -29.08 11.67 -17.68
N LYS A 604 -28.74 11.39 -18.95
CA LYS A 604 -28.92 10.05 -19.56
C LYS A 604 -28.14 8.98 -18.76
N MET A 605 -26.85 9.19 -18.48
CA MET A 605 -26.04 8.27 -17.67
C MET A 605 -26.68 8.02 -16.31
N LYS A 606 -27.10 9.07 -15.61
CA LYS A 606 -27.74 8.96 -14.30
C LYS A 606 -29.04 8.14 -14.36
N LEU A 607 -29.90 8.39 -15.35
CA LEU A 607 -31.17 7.66 -15.53
C LEU A 607 -30.95 6.20 -15.91
N PHE A 608 -29.92 5.89 -16.71
CA PHE A 608 -29.63 4.52 -17.11
C PHE A 608 -29.08 3.71 -15.94
N VAL A 609 -28.18 4.30 -15.14
CA VAL A 609 -27.54 3.62 -14.02
C VAL A 609 -28.46 3.53 -12.79
N PHE A 610 -29.12 4.63 -12.45
CA PHE A 610 -29.93 4.78 -11.25
C PHE A 610 -31.33 5.32 -11.56
N PRO A 611 -32.18 4.57 -12.31
CA PRO A 611 -33.51 5.04 -12.69
C PRO A 611 -34.42 5.36 -11.50
N TYR A 612 -34.24 4.67 -10.38
CA TYR A 612 -34.97 4.87 -9.13
C TYR A 612 -34.21 5.69 -8.08
N GLY A 613 -33.11 6.36 -8.49
CA GLY A 613 -32.27 7.14 -7.58
C GLY A 613 -31.15 6.31 -6.90
N LYS A 614 -30.63 6.83 -5.78
CA LYS A 614 -29.52 6.20 -5.03
C LYS A 614 -29.92 4.82 -4.52
N LYS A 615 -29.11 3.82 -4.82
CA LYS A 615 -29.39 2.43 -4.49
C LYS A 615 -28.60 1.94 -3.28
N PHE A 616 -27.31 2.28 -3.23
CA PHE A 616 -26.39 1.78 -2.20
C PHE A 616 -26.32 2.77 -1.04
N ARG A 617 -26.34 2.24 0.19
CA ARG A 617 -26.24 2.99 1.44
C ARG A 617 -24.93 2.63 2.13
N ARG A 618 -24.50 3.48 3.06
CA ARG A 618 -23.42 3.11 3.99
C ARG A 618 -23.84 1.88 4.79
N PRO A 619 -22.85 1.11 5.30
CA PRO A 619 -23.14 0.09 6.32
C PRO A 619 -24.00 0.65 7.43
N SER A 620 -24.87 -0.16 8.00
CA SER A 620 -25.79 0.29 9.06
C SER A 620 -25.11 0.24 10.43
N ASP A 621 -25.57 1.11 11.35
CA ASP A 621 -25.10 1.12 12.74
C ASP A 621 -25.19 -0.26 13.41
N LYS A 622 -26.25 -1.04 13.08
CA LYS A 622 -26.39 -2.41 13.57
C LYS A 622 -25.23 -3.32 13.08
N LEU A 623 -24.84 -3.20 11.83
CA LEU A 623 -23.72 -3.98 11.27
C LEU A 623 -22.39 -3.52 11.87
N GLU A 624 -22.20 -2.23 12.05
CA GLU A 624 -21.02 -1.66 12.69
C GLU A 624 -20.89 -2.10 14.16
N ALA A 625 -21.99 -2.11 14.90
CA ALA A 625 -22.03 -2.65 16.27
C ALA A 625 -21.67 -4.15 16.31
N GLN A 626 -22.12 -4.93 15.33
CA GLN A 626 -21.75 -6.37 15.22
C GLN A 626 -20.25 -6.56 14.95
N ILE A 627 -19.66 -5.76 14.06
CA ILE A 627 -18.22 -5.79 13.78
C ILE A 627 -17.44 -5.38 15.03
N CYS A 628 -17.82 -4.29 15.69
CA CYS A 628 -17.18 -3.88 16.93
C CYS A 628 -17.24 -5.01 17.98
N LYS A 629 -18.41 -5.61 18.19
CA LYS A 629 -18.56 -6.73 19.11
C LYS A 629 -17.65 -7.92 18.74
N SER A 630 -17.55 -8.27 17.46
CA SER A 630 -16.64 -9.32 16.97
C SER A 630 -15.18 -8.95 17.26
N LEU A 631 -14.80 -7.71 17.01
CA LEU A 631 -13.42 -7.25 17.16
C LEU A 631 -12.96 -7.15 18.63
N VAL A 632 -13.87 -6.74 19.54
CA VAL A 632 -13.57 -6.66 20.98
C VAL A 632 -13.74 -7.99 21.73
N SER A 633 -14.37 -8.99 21.11
CA SER A 633 -14.36 -10.37 21.58
C SER A 633 -13.17 -11.11 20.97
N ASN A 634 -12.75 -12.20 21.58
CA ASN A 634 -11.69 -13.05 21.02
C ASN A 634 -12.23 -13.94 19.87
N SER A 635 -12.77 -13.31 18.82
CA SER A 635 -13.34 -13.97 17.66
C SER A 635 -12.27 -14.52 16.72
N ASP A 636 -12.65 -15.51 15.89
CA ASP A 636 -11.75 -16.07 14.87
C ASP A 636 -11.24 -14.99 13.92
N THR A 637 -12.11 -14.02 13.54
CA THR A 637 -11.70 -12.90 12.66
C THR A 637 -10.67 -12.00 13.34
N ARG A 638 -10.86 -11.66 14.63
CA ARG A 638 -9.84 -10.92 15.36
C ARG A 638 -8.54 -11.71 15.47
N GLN A 639 -8.64 -13.03 15.68
CA GLN A 639 -7.46 -13.87 15.83
C GLN A 639 -6.63 -13.91 14.54
N TRP A 640 -7.25 -14.12 13.36
CA TRP A 640 -6.46 -14.11 12.13
C TRP A 640 -5.87 -12.73 11.81
N MET A 641 -6.54 -11.61 12.16
CA MET A 641 -5.96 -10.27 12.02
C MET A 641 -4.73 -10.10 12.93
N LYS A 642 -4.81 -10.62 14.15
CA LYS A 642 -3.70 -10.65 15.12
C LYS A 642 -2.53 -11.49 14.61
N ASP A 643 -2.79 -12.67 14.06
CA ASP A 643 -1.77 -13.60 13.58
C ASP A 643 -0.95 -13.04 12.40
N LYS A 644 -1.51 -12.06 11.68
CA LYS A 644 -0.81 -11.31 10.63
C LYS A 644 0.15 -10.24 11.19
N CYS A 645 0.03 -9.89 12.46
CA CYS A 645 0.82 -8.85 13.12
C CYS A 645 1.89 -9.46 14.02
N TYR A 646 2.93 -8.69 14.29
CA TYR A 646 3.84 -9.01 15.38
C TYR A 646 3.27 -8.47 16.69
N ILE A 647 2.71 -9.34 17.51
CA ILE A 647 2.18 -9.02 18.84
C ILE A 647 2.78 -10.02 19.84
N PRO A 648 3.86 -9.65 20.55
CA PRO A 648 4.55 -10.56 21.45
C PRO A 648 3.74 -10.77 22.74
N ASN A 649 3.90 -11.93 23.35
CA ASN A 649 3.43 -12.19 24.70
C ASN A 649 4.53 -11.73 25.70
N ASP A 650 4.73 -10.41 25.79
CA ASP A 650 5.77 -9.80 26.63
C ASP A 650 5.24 -8.47 27.19
N ASP A 651 5.20 -8.35 28.51
CA ASP A 651 4.75 -7.13 29.20
C ASP A 651 5.80 -5.99 29.14
N ASN A 652 7.03 -6.25 28.68
CA ASN A 652 8.01 -5.20 28.41
C ASN A 652 7.82 -4.54 27.03
N ASP A 653 7.22 -5.24 26.09
CA ASP A 653 6.87 -4.65 24.78
C ASP A 653 5.54 -3.87 24.89
N PRO A 654 5.48 -2.61 24.41
CA PRO A 654 4.27 -1.78 24.54
C PRO A 654 3.04 -2.36 23.81
N ILE A 655 3.25 -3.13 22.72
CA ILE A 655 2.20 -3.81 21.99
C ILE A 655 1.73 -5.05 22.76
N GLY A 656 2.68 -5.87 23.21
CA GLY A 656 2.40 -7.06 24.02
C GLY A 656 1.67 -6.75 25.32
N ARG A 657 2.07 -5.67 25.98
CA ARG A 657 1.43 -5.19 27.22
C ARG A 657 -0.06 -4.88 27.04
N VAL A 658 -0.44 -4.22 25.94
CA VAL A 658 -1.86 -3.91 25.66
C VAL A 658 -2.65 -5.18 25.35
N GLU A 659 -2.11 -6.09 24.57
CA GLU A 659 -2.76 -7.37 24.27
C GLU A 659 -2.91 -8.22 25.56
N ASN A 660 -1.89 -8.28 26.41
CA ASN A 660 -1.95 -9.03 27.66
C ASN A 660 -2.97 -8.45 28.65
N ALA A 661 -3.12 -7.12 28.71
CA ALA A 661 -4.16 -6.48 29.51
C ALA A 661 -5.56 -6.81 28.97
N TYR A 662 -5.71 -6.82 27.63
CA TYR A 662 -6.97 -7.22 26.98
C TYR A 662 -7.33 -8.68 27.30
N LEU A 663 -6.39 -9.63 27.15
CA LEU A 663 -6.60 -11.03 27.47
C LEU A 663 -6.95 -11.24 28.95
N ALA A 664 -6.25 -10.57 29.87
CA ALA A 664 -6.57 -10.59 31.28
C ALA A 664 -7.98 -10.05 31.57
N SER A 665 -8.43 -9.04 30.82
CA SER A 665 -9.79 -8.50 30.96
C SER A 665 -10.87 -9.51 30.58
N LEU A 666 -10.61 -10.35 29.57
CA LEU A 666 -11.55 -11.42 29.17
C LEU A 666 -11.70 -12.49 30.25
N THR A 667 -10.58 -12.90 30.87
CA THR A 667 -10.57 -13.89 31.96
C THR A 667 -11.26 -13.38 33.23
N THR A 668 -11.23 -12.08 33.47
CA THR A 668 -11.86 -11.45 34.67
C THR A 668 -13.35 -11.12 34.46
N GLN A 669 -13.89 -11.21 33.27
CA GLN A 669 -15.32 -10.91 33.01
C GLN A 669 -16.30 -11.67 33.93
N PRO A 670 -16.16 -12.99 34.19
CA PRO A 670 -17.04 -13.71 35.12
C PRO A 670 -16.95 -13.16 36.54
N ILE A 671 -15.76 -12.79 36.99
CA ILE A 671 -15.52 -12.22 38.33
C ILE A 671 -16.18 -10.85 38.43
N LYS A 672 -15.97 -10.00 37.41
CA LYS A 672 -16.59 -8.68 37.30
C LYS A 672 -18.10 -8.77 37.34
N LYS A 673 -18.69 -9.77 36.67
CA LYS A 673 -20.13 -10.01 36.70
C LYS A 673 -20.61 -10.38 38.09
N LYS A 674 -19.95 -11.29 38.84
CA LYS A 674 -20.29 -11.63 40.22
C LYS A 674 -20.37 -10.39 41.12
N ILE A 675 -19.33 -9.54 41.07
CA ILE A 675 -19.24 -8.31 41.86
C ILE A 675 -20.37 -7.35 41.47
N ILE A 676 -20.59 -7.09 40.19
CA ILE A 676 -21.64 -6.20 39.68
C ILE A 676 -23.05 -6.70 40.13
N ASP A 677 -23.30 -7.98 40.01
CA ASP A 677 -24.59 -8.57 40.40
C ASP A 677 -24.80 -8.49 41.93
N ALA A 678 -23.75 -8.63 42.73
CA ALA A 678 -23.81 -8.41 44.17
C ALA A 678 -24.07 -6.94 44.54
N ILE A 679 -23.50 -5.99 43.81
CA ILE A 679 -23.78 -4.57 43.96
C ILE A 679 -25.24 -4.26 43.58
N LYS A 680 -25.74 -4.80 42.45
CA LYS A 680 -27.13 -4.62 42.01
C LYS A 680 -28.15 -5.17 43.00
N THR A 681 -27.81 -6.26 43.67
CA THR A 681 -28.68 -6.90 44.68
C THR A 681 -28.46 -6.34 46.10
N ALA A 682 -27.78 -5.20 46.23
CA ALA A 682 -27.43 -4.53 47.48
C ALA A 682 -26.68 -5.40 48.51
N LYS A 683 -26.02 -6.46 48.05
CA LYS A 683 -25.10 -7.28 48.88
C LYS A 683 -23.74 -6.60 49.08
N LEU A 684 -23.36 -5.71 48.16
CA LEU A 684 -22.15 -4.90 48.24
C LEU A 684 -22.46 -3.43 48.01
N PRO A 685 -21.76 -2.50 48.67
CA PRO A 685 -21.87 -1.08 48.41
C PRO A 685 -21.31 -0.72 47.03
N LYS A 686 -21.72 0.45 46.49
CA LYS A 686 -21.05 1.02 45.30
C LYS A 686 -19.73 1.66 45.73
N ALA A 687 -18.63 1.16 45.22
CA ALA A 687 -17.28 1.64 45.48
C ALA A 687 -16.44 1.76 44.18
N SER A 688 -15.18 2.16 44.28
CA SER A 688 -14.24 2.03 43.16
C SER A 688 -14.09 0.55 42.78
N TRP A 689 -13.54 0.26 41.57
CA TRP A 689 -13.35 -1.14 41.16
C TRP A 689 -12.35 -1.85 42.08
N GLN A 690 -11.28 -1.17 42.49
CA GLN A 690 -10.28 -1.68 43.42
C GLN A 690 -10.94 -2.03 44.77
N ASP A 691 -11.62 -1.08 45.42
CA ASP A 691 -12.30 -1.30 46.70
C ASP A 691 -13.39 -2.40 46.56
N SER A 692 -14.06 -2.47 45.41
CA SER A 692 -15.10 -3.47 45.18
C SER A 692 -14.54 -4.89 45.16
N ILE A 693 -13.27 -5.11 44.71
CA ILE A 693 -12.59 -6.40 44.77
C ILE A 693 -12.35 -6.77 46.24
N GLU A 694 -11.80 -5.86 47.04
CA GLU A 694 -11.50 -6.08 48.45
C GLU A 694 -12.77 -6.39 49.25
N ILE A 695 -13.80 -5.54 49.11
CA ILE A 695 -15.09 -5.72 49.77
C ILE A 695 -15.78 -7.02 49.35
N ALA A 696 -15.65 -7.43 48.05
CA ALA A 696 -16.24 -8.68 47.57
C ALA A 696 -15.52 -9.90 48.14
N LEU A 697 -14.22 -9.82 48.36
CA LEU A 697 -13.43 -10.86 49.02
C LEU A 697 -13.81 -10.98 50.48
N GLU A 698 -13.86 -9.90 51.24
CA GLU A 698 -14.27 -9.84 52.65
C GLU A 698 -15.68 -10.42 52.83
N ASN A 699 -16.60 -10.12 51.94
CA ASN A 699 -17.98 -10.62 51.97
C ASN A 699 -18.13 -12.00 51.32
N LYS A 700 -17.04 -12.68 50.95
CA LYS A 700 -17.03 -14.02 50.36
C LYS A 700 -17.88 -14.16 49.08
N ILE A 701 -18.03 -13.06 48.32
CA ILE A 701 -18.67 -13.07 46.97
C ILE A 701 -17.72 -13.65 45.94
N ILE A 702 -16.43 -13.42 46.12
CA ILE A 702 -15.32 -13.97 45.32
C ILE A 702 -14.31 -14.70 46.21
N SER A 703 -13.58 -15.65 45.65
CA SER A 703 -12.48 -16.32 46.33
C SER A 703 -11.19 -15.49 46.30
N GLN A 704 -10.19 -15.87 47.12
CA GLN A 704 -8.85 -15.24 47.11
C GLN A 704 -8.23 -15.34 45.70
N GLN A 705 -8.30 -16.50 45.06
CA GLN A 705 -7.80 -16.70 43.70
C GLN A 705 -8.48 -15.77 42.69
N GLU A 706 -9.80 -15.56 42.79
CA GLU A 706 -10.53 -14.62 41.93
C GLU A 706 -10.13 -13.16 42.19
N ALA A 707 -9.86 -12.81 43.44
CA ALA A 707 -9.37 -11.49 43.82
C ALA A 707 -7.94 -11.23 43.26
N ASP A 708 -7.06 -12.23 43.34
CA ASP A 708 -5.71 -12.14 42.80
C ASP A 708 -5.73 -11.93 41.26
N ILE A 709 -6.55 -12.68 40.53
CA ILE A 709 -6.75 -12.52 39.08
C ILE A 709 -7.29 -11.12 38.74
N ALA A 710 -8.27 -10.62 39.52
CA ALA A 710 -8.83 -9.30 39.28
C ALA A 710 -7.84 -8.16 39.56
N ASN A 711 -7.01 -8.30 40.60
CA ASN A 711 -5.96 -7.34 40.93
C ASN A 711 -4.80 -7.35 39.91
N GLU A 712 -4.42 -8.54 39.38
CA GLU A 712 -3.45 -8.63 38.29
C GLU A 712 -3.96 -7.88 37.06
N MET A 713 -5.21 -8.10 36.66
CA MET A 713 -5.83 -7.38 35.54
C MET A 713 -5.81 -5.87 35.79
N LEU A 714 -6.19 -5.42 36.98
CA LEU A 714 -6.18 -4.00 37.34
C LEU A 714 -4.79 -3.39 37.20
N THR A 715 -3.77 -4.09 37.63
CA THR A 715 -2.37 -3.69 37.48
C THR A 715 -1.98 -3.55 36.02
N LYS A 716 -2.30 -4.57 35.18
CA LYS A 716 -2.04 -4.51 33.75
C LYS A 716 -2.76 -3.33 33.07
N VAL A 717 -4.02 -3.10 33.39
CA VAL A 717 -4.79 -1.95 32.87
C VAL A 717 -4.18 -0.63 33.29
N ASN A 718 -3.80 -0.47 34.56
CA ASN A 718 -3.14 0.73 35.06
C ASN A 718 -1.84 1.01 34.31
N ASN A 719 -1.05 0.00 34.01
CA ASN A 719 0.19 0.15 33.27
C ASN A 719 -0.01 0.63 31.83
N ILE A 720 -1.08 0.19 31.13
CA ILE A 720 -1.30 0.58 29.75
C ILE A 720 -1.94 1.96 29.58
N ILE A 721 -2.56 2.51 30.61
CA ILE A 721 -3.14 3.86 30.54
C ILE A 721 -2.14 4.96 30.90
N GLN A 722 -0.97 4.62 31.41
CA GLN A 722 0.09 5.58 31.68
C GLN A 722 0.70 6.11 30.36
N THR A 723 1.25 7.31 30.44
CA THR A 723 2.10 7.92 29.41
C THR A 723 3.54 7.92 29.86
N ASP A 724 4.45 8.11 28.92
CA ASP A 724 5.86 8.24 29.25
C ASP A 724 6.15 9.58 29.91
N GLU A 725 7.00 9.55 30.92
CA GLU A 725 7.55 10.70 31.62
C GLU A 725 9.07 10.64 31.50
N PHE A 726 9.70 11.76 31.22
CA PHE A 726 11.15 11.85 31.03
C PHE A 726 11.74 12.79 32.06
N ASP A 727 12.94 12.45 32.55
CA ASP A 727 13.73 13.35 33.37
C ASP A 727 14.04 14.63 32.62
N ASP A 728 14.25 15.73 33.35
CA ASP A 728 14.48 17.06 32.81
C ASP A 728 15.55 17.15 31.71
N TYR A 729 16.52 16.23 31.72
CA TYR A 729 17.63 16.21 30.76
C TYR A 729 17.44 15.32 29.55
N ALA A 730 16.45 14.45 29.55
CA ALA A 730 16.28 13.43 28.52
C ALA A 730 15.95 14.04 27.13
N LEU A 731 15.26 15.17 27.09
CA LEU A 731 14.79 15.83 25.87
C LEU A 731 15.29 17.27 25.70
N GLY A 732 16.06 17.79 26.63
CA GLY A 732 16.60 19.16 26.54
C GLY A 732 17.36 19.63 27.78
N PRO A 733 17.99 20.79 27.76
CA PRO A 733 18.73 21.33 28.90
C PRO A 733 17.80 21.75 30.04
N LYS A 734 18.15 21.38 31.25
CA LYS A 734 17.40 21.66 32.48
C LYS A 734 17.15 23.17 32.74
N ASN A 735 18.01 24.01 32.26
CA ASN A 735 18.05 25.45 32.61
C ASN A 735 17.78 26.37 31.42
N ALA A 736 16.80 26.05 30.58
CA ALA A 736 16.44 26.93 29.46
C ALA A 736 15.97 28.32 29.92
N HIS A 737 15.39 28.45 31.13
CA HIS A 737 14.89 29.69 31.71
C HIS A 737 15.18 29.78 33.21
N PRO A 738 16.42 30.09 33.59
CA PRO A 738 16.85 30.16 35.01
C PRO A 738 16.09 31.23 35.82
N GLU A 739 15.55 32.25 35.17
CA GLU A 739 14.74 33.29 35.82
C GLU A 739 13.37 32.78 36.30
N TRP A 740 12.82 31.72 35.72
CA TRP A 740 11.53 31.15 36.14
C TRP A 740 11.66 30.28 37.39
N GLN A 741 12.85 29.74 37.64
CA GLN A 741 13.11 28.88 38.82
C GLN A 741 13.20 29.71 40.09
N LYS A 742 13.61 30.98 40.02
CA LYS A 742 13.74 31.86 41.18
C LYS A 742 12.40 32.26 41.84
N ASN A 743 11.28 32.06 41.13
CA ASN A 743 9.96 32.41 41.64
C ASN A 743 9.19 31.23 42.27
N SER A 744 9.72 30.01 42.18
CA SER A 744 9.11 28.83 42.81
C SER A 744 9.62 28.55 44.22
N GLU A 745 10.64 29.26 44.70
CA GLU A 745 11.17 29.17 46.06
C GLU A 745 10.66 30.30 47.01
N LYS A 746 9.71 31.11 46.56
CA LYS A 746 8.98 32.07 47.38
C LYS A 746 7.52 31.60 47.50
#